data_eeba97671f69dc899bbfa564e419c1ea
#
_entry.id   eeba97671f69dc899bbfa564e419c1ea
#
_cell.length_a   1.000
_cell.length_b   1.000
_cell.length_c   1.000
_cell.angle_alpha   90.00
_cell.angle_beta   90.00
_cell.angle_gamma   90.00
#
_symmetry.space_group_name_H-M   'P 1'
#
loop_
_entity.id
_entity.type
_entity.pdbx_description
1 polymer ?
#
loop_
_entity_poly.entity_id
_entity_poly.type
_entity_poly.pdbx_seq_one_letter_code
_entity_poly.pdbx_strand_id
1 'polypeptide(L)'
;MSNMPTTRRNGQLWSCEPCRKSKLRCDHATPVCGRCIRRDRQHLCVYHPSPLTRSGTNREKRVQARARKELTEPSVSSDDWSQRKLTISAPGFLGHTSYSDAFRDSDSGLELEGISPSPVAFSVDIERIQRGARALVQLRHLSLCREMLTARQKVWKGWTFAWPITLLILSHTEEMWDSVQREEADETKRTLLLSRRLFEKQTQPIDLHSETTCTEFVTSIAGRWETIGLLLTLVGAAANAVLRDPNEKYDALGDAESIKVTAMAAGDLCLQFCQSAGIINDIVCSLLLHHTALLTIVYGDGEKIADHRPWRRLGDMAATLFAFGLHQEPINVPFFLREIRRRTMVAAYSIDKSLATFLGRPPLICWRYCDIQMPLDLSWDEIHAEPAAREAAIANLTSDGWNKEGYIQQGALGRVGLLTSKFREKALELSLGRPTEDLPERVEALSRELYQQYENLPDFLRWNSIGRYMTKDAPDDRLQIDIRLEYLYNDFLLHRNLFKKTKLAPDRIISVSLEIMSALLSLVARTLETQMSKYMVSWNLCNTGLPAAGVLSAELLRQFRLRTFQPSTFPRSDIIQKLSVFASYLETMVQQDDGNYQIAQQGHRAIRHVLDQVLSAPTCKWADSSALNSTTELNLDESALVHSDLLDGIDLDDRGSFLEWLDGTADFHEPWHAWMNLS
;
A
#
# COMPACT_ATOMS: atom_id res chain seq x y z
N MET A 1 -19.01 -33.74 -48.06
CA MET A 1 -17.99 -32.72 -47.75
C MET A 1 -16.65 -33.46 -47.61
N SER A 2 -15.69 -33.13 -48.44
CA SER A 2 -14.42 -33.84 -48.57
C SER A 2 -13.55 -33.69 -47.32
N ASN A 3 -13.14 -34.82 -46.74
CA ASN A 3 -12.22 -34.90 -45.59
C ASN A 3 -10.76 -34.52 -46.00
N MET A 4 -10.55 -33.27 -46.39
CA MET A 4 -9.19 -32.79 -46.68
C MET A 4 -8.38 -32.59 -45.40
N PRO A 5 -7.15 -33.09 -45.33
CA PRO A 5 -6.28 -32.85 -44.17
C PRO A 5 -5.87 -31.38 -44.11
N THR A 6 -6.11 -30.74 -42.98
CA THR A 6 -5.67 -29.36 -42.70
C THR A 6 -4.21 -29.31 -42.27
N THR A 7 -3.50 -28.22 -42.57
CA THR A 7 -2.09 -28.03 -42.25
C THR A 7 -1.90 -27.34 -40.89
N ARG A 8 -0.79 -27.67 -40.22
CA ARG A 8 -0.29 -26.98 -39.00
C ARG A 8 0.36 -25.64 -39.37
N ARG A 9 0.60 -24.80 -38.39
CA ARG A 9 1.34 -23.53 -38.55
C ARG A 9 2.76 -23.71 -39.15
N ASN A 10 3.35 -24.89 -39.00
CA ASN A 10 4.65 -25.27 -39.60
C ASN A 10 4.55 -25.92 -40.99
N GLY A 11 3.42 -25.84 -41.66
CA GLY A 11 3.19 -26.41 -42.99
C GLY A 11 2.96 -27.93 -43.03
N GLN A 12 3.05 -28.65 -41.94
CA GLN A 12 2.84 -30.10 -41.92
C GLN A 12 1.35 -30.45 -41.78
N LEU A 13 0.92 -31.56 -42.41
CA LEU A 13 -0.45 -32.03 -42.34
C LEU A 13 -0.80 -32.58 -40.95
N TRP A 14 -2.05 -32.36 -40.51
CA TRP A 14 -2.56 -32.94 -39.26
C TRP A 14 -2.81 -34.43 -39.41
N SER A 15 -2.43 -35.21 -38.40
CA SER A 15 -2.75 -36.66 -38.35
C SER A 15 -4.24 -36.86 -38.04
N CYS A 16 -4.85 -37.93 -38.58
CA CYS A 16 -6.21 -38.31 -38.25
C CYS A 16 -6.37 -38.61 -36.76
N GLU A 17 -7.59 -38.47 -36.21
CA GLU A 17 -7.88 -38.60 -34.78
C GLU A 17 -7.40 -39.92 -34.16
N PRO A 18 -7.60 -41.14 -34.75
CA PRO A 18 -7.10 -42.36 -34.21
C PRO A 18 -5.57 -42.43 -34.12
N CYS A 19 -4.85 -41.97 -35.15
CA CYS A 19 -3.39 -41.95 -35.16
C CYS A 19 -2.84 -40.93 -34.13
N ARG A 20 -3.49 -39.77 -34.01
CA ARG A 20 -3.13 -38.74 -33.05
C ARG A 20 -3.31 -39.21 -31.61
N LYS A 21 -4.48 -39.80 -31.29
CA LYS A 21 -4.78 -40.30 -29.92
C LYS A 21 -3.84 -41.46 -29.52
N SER A 22 -3.46 -42.29 -30.49
CA SER A 22 -2.53 -43.40 -30.26
C SER A 22 -1.06 -42.99 -30.34
N LYS A 23 -0.74 -41.69 -30.57
CA LYS A 23 0.62 -41.15 -30.74
C LYS A 23 1.45 -41.89 -31.82
N LEU A 24 0.81 -42.29 -32.90
CA LEU A 24 1.43 -43.05 -33.98
C LEU A 24 1.52 -42.22 -35.25
N ARG A 25 2.53 -42.51 -36.10
CA ARG A 25 2.75 -41.81 -37.37
C ARG A 25 1.59 -42.10 -38.34
N CYS A 26 0.97 -41.03 -38.87
CA CYS A 26 -0.08 -41.09 -39.90
C CYS A 26 0.53 -40.85 -41.28
N ASP A 27 0.06 -41.57 -42.31
CA ASP A 27 0.47 -41.39 -43.70
C ASP A 27 -0.35 -40.32 -44.44
N HIS A 28 -1.34 -39.71 -43.76
CA HIS A 28 -2.21 -38.63 -44.24
C HIS A 28 -3.02 -38.95 -45.51
N ALA A 29 -3.11 -40.21 -45.94
CA ALA A 29 -3.94 -40.57 -47.07
C ALA A 29 -5.43 -40.28 -46.83
N THR A 30 -6.13 -39.73 -47.81
CA THR A 30 -7.55 -39.37 -47.76
C THR A 30 -8.34 -40.27 -48.71
N PRO A 31 -9.58 -40.63 -48.39
CA PRO A 31 -10.37 -40.24 -47.22
C PRO A 31 -10.00 -41.01 -45.93
N VAL A 32 -9.25 -42.09 -46.00
CA VAL A 32 -8.84 -42.91 -44.85
C VAL A 32 -7.35 -43.22 -44.93
N CYS A 33 -6.60 -43.01 -43.86
CA CYS A 33 -5.18 -43.29 -43.83
C CYS A 33 -4.90 -44.81 -43.86
N GLY A 34 -3.84 -45.23 -44.54
CA GLY A 34 -3.47 -46.65 -44.71
C GLY A 34 -3.28 -47.42 -43.41
N ARG A 35 -2.92 -46.68 -42.30
CA ARG A 35 -2.82 -47.28 -40.99
C ARG A 35 -4.19 -47.60 -40.36
N CYS A 36 -5.19 -46.76 -40.56
CA CYS A 36 -6.56 -47.02 -40.11
C CYS A 36 -7.18 -48.16 -40.92
N ILE A 37 -6.84 -48.27 -42.21
CA ILE A 37 -7.25 -49.43 -43.08
C ILE A 37 -6.68 -50.73 -42.52
N ARG A 38 -5.36 -50.80 -42.27
CA ARG A 38 -4.70 -52.02 -41.76
C ARG A 38 -5.17 -52.44 -40.34
N ARG A 39 -5.79 -51.54 -39.58
CA ARG A 39 -6.31 -51.82 -38.22
C ARG A 39 -7.81 -51.92 -38.16
N ASP A 40 -8.47 -52.02 -39.28
CA ASP A 40 -9.94 -52.11 -39.40
C ASP A 40 -10.69 -51.02 -38.62
N ARG A 41 -10.13 -49.78 -38.66
CA ARG A 41 -10.69 -48.59 -38.02
C ARG A 41 -11.03 -47.49 -39.02
N GLN A 42 -11.43 -47.83 -40.21
CA GLN A 42 -11.70 -46.91 -41.31
C GLN A 42 -12.80 -45.91 -40.93
N HIS A 43 -13.86 -46.38 -40.25
CA HIS A 43 -15.01 -45.61 -39.82
C HIS A 43 -14.68 -44.53 -38.75
N LEU A 44 -13.52 -44.64 -38.07
CA LEU A 44 -13.02 -43.68 -37.08
C LEU A 44 -11.97 -42.72 -37.64
N CYS A 45 -11.54 -42.91 -38.89
CA CYS A 45 -10.47 -42.14 -39.50
C CYS A 45 -11.00 -40.77 -39.95
N VAL A 46 -11.02 -39.81 -39.03
CA VAL A 46 -11.47 -38.44 -39.28
C VAL A 46 -10.33 -37.45 -39.12
N TYR A 47 -10.15 -36.60 -40.10
CA TYR A 47 -9.25 -35.44 -40.03
C TYR A 47 -10.03 -34.23 -39.50
N HIS A 48 -9.82 -33.92 -38.21
CA HIS A 48 -10.57 -32.86 -37.54
C HIS A 48 -10.01 -31.46 -37.89
N PRO A 49 -10.83 -30.48 -38.27
CA PRO A 49 -10.37 -29.13 -38.63
C PRO A 49 -9.74 -28.37 -37.46
N SER A 50 -10.08 -28.70 -36.20
CA SER A 50 -9.52 -28.14 -34.99
C SER A 50 -9.20 -29.25 -33.97
N PRO A 51 -8.13 -30.01 -34.14
CA PRO A 51 -7.86 -31.23 -33.37
C PRO A 51 -7.53 -31.03 -31.89
N LEU A 52 -7.34 -29.78 -31.43
CA LEU A 52 -7.09 -29.46 -30.03
C LEU A 52 -8.35 -28.96 -29.26
N THR A 53 -9.46 -28.76 -29.95
CA THR A 53 -10.75 -28.45 -29.32
C THR A 53 -11.44 -29.75 -28.88
N ARG A 54 -11.86 -29.83 -27.60
CA ARG A 54 -12.63 -30.95 -27.08
C ARG A 54 -14.01 -30.98 -27.74
N SER A 55 -14.37 -32.07 -28.42
CA SER A 55 -15.71 -32.22 -28.96
C SER A 55 -16.74 -32.34 -27.83
N GLY A 56 -17.88 -31.65 -27.95
CA GLY A 56 -18.91 -31.54 -26.91
C GLY A 56 -19.63 -32.83 -26.49
N THR A 57 -19.39 -33.94 -27.16
CA THR A 57 -20.09 -35.24 -26.93
C THR A 57 -19.73 -35.94 -25.61
N ASN A 58 -18.68 -35.53 -24.90
CA ASN A 58 -18.35 -36.10 -23.59
C ASN A 58 -19.01 -35.39 -22.42
N ARG A 59 -19.62 -34.23 -22.65
CA ARG A 59 -20.29 -33.46 -21.58
C ARG A 59 -21.67 -34.07 -21.28
N GLU A 60 -22.41 -34.49 -22.32
CA GLU A 60 -23.74 -35.05 -22.15
C GLU A 60 -23.69 -36.45 -21.52
N LYS A 61 -22.71 -37.29 -21.87
CA LYS A 61 -22.55 -38.65 -21.27
C LYS A 61 -22.10 -38.59 -19.80
N ARG A 62 -21.39 -37.52 -19.40
CA ARG A 62 -20.99 -37.33 -18.01
C ARG A 62 -22.13 -36.78 -17.14
N VAL A 63 -23.00 -35.97 -17.70
CA VAL A 63 -24.23 -35.47 -17.05
C VAL A 63 -25.22 -36.63 -16.85
N GLN A 64 -25.43 -37.48 -17.86
CA GLN A 64 -26.33 -38.65 -17.74
C GLN A 64 -25.77 -39.76 -16.82
N ALA A 65 -24.45 -39.92 -16.72
CA ALA A 65 -23.85 -40.90 -15.80
C ALA A 65 -23.86 -40.40 -14.33
N ARG A 66 -23.88 -39.09 -14.11
CA ARG A 66 -24.05 -38.48 -12.78
C ARG A 66 -25.50 -38.55 -12.32
N ALA A 67 -26.45 -38.29 -13.20
CA ALA A 67 -27.89 -38.34 -12.90
C ALA A 67 -28.36 -39.79 -12.59
N ARG A 68 -27.66 -40.86 -13.02
CA ARG A 68 -28.02 -42.24 -12.74
C ARG A 68 -27.47 -42.79 -11.41
N LYS A 69 -26.58 -42.07 -10.74
CA LYS A 69 -25.98 -42.48 -9.46
C LYS A 69 -26.63 -41.79 -8.22
N GLU A 70 -27.57 -40.88 -8.46
CA GLU A 70 -28.27 -40.14 -7.40
C GLU A 70 -29.68 -40.62 -7.06
N LEU A 71 -30.05 -41.80 -7.54
CA LEU A 71 -31.35 -42.41 -7.23
C LEU A 71 -31.19 -43.67 -6.36
N THR A 72 -30.82 -43.51 -5.09
CA THR A 72 -31.16 -44.37 -3.96
C THR A 72 -30.47 -43.89 -2.68
N GLU A 73 -31.14 -43.02 -1.91
CA GLU A 73 -31.15 -43.05 -0.44
C GLU A 73 -32.17 -42.01 0.11
N PRO A 74 -32.84 -42.25 1.26
CA PRO A 74 -34.04 -41.53 1.60
C PRO A 74 -33.77 -40.15 2.20
N SER A 75 -34.66 -39.23 1.83
CA SER A 75 -34.73 -37.82 2.15
C SER A 75 -34.71 -37.49 3.64
N VAL A 76 -33.69 -36.77 4.07
CA VAL A 76 -33.79 -35.75 5.12
C VAL A 76 -33.84 -34.41 4.40
N SER A 77 -34.86 -33.62 4.69
CA SER A 77 -35.10 -32.28 4.12
C SER A 77 -33.94 -31.33 4.41
N SER A 78 -32.96 -31.31 3.55
CA SER A 78 -31.96 -30.25 3.47
C SER A 78 -32.39 -29.29 2.39
N ASP A 79 -32.65 -28.05 2.75
CA ASP A 79 -32.88 -26.93 1.83
C ASP A 79 -31.91 -27.01 0.66
N ASP A 80 -32.48 -26.98 -0.56
CA ASP A 80 -31.79 -27.13 -1.84
C ASP A 80 -30.84 -25.97 -2.12
N TRP A 81 -29.60 -26.07 -1.61
CA TRP A 81 -28.50 -25.13 -1.82
C TRP A 81 -27.39 -25.65 -2.73
N SER A 82 -27.70 -26.60 -3.56
CA SER A 82 -26.79 -27.06 -4.60
C SER A 82 -26.58 -25.99 -5.69
N GLN A 83 -25.55 -25.13 -5.51
CA GLN A 83 -25.04 -24.21 -6.53
C GLN A 83 -26.03 -23.19 -7.09
N ARG A 84 -26.40 -22.17 -6.31
CA ARG A 84 -27.00 -20.96 -6.89
C ARG A 84 -25.97 -20.21 -7.74
N LYS A 85 -26.24 -20.02 -9.01
CA LYS A 85 -25.51 -19.10 -9.89
C LYS A 85 -26.07 -17.71 -9.65
N LEU A 86 -25.24 -16.84 -9.12
CA LEU A 86 -25.54 -15.42 -8.93
C LEU A 86 -24.90 -14.64 -10.08
N THR A 87 -25.59 -13.65 -10.61
CA THR A 87 -25.13 -12.83 -11.73
C THR A 87 -24.98 -11.39 -11.29
N ILE A 88 -23.83 -10.78 -11.60
CA ILE A 88 -23.53 -9.37 -11.30
C ILE A 88 -23.08 -8.70 -12.60
N SER A 89 -23.61 -7.51 -12.85
CA SER A 89 -23.12 -6.62 -13.90
C SER A 89 -21.98 -5.77 -13.31
N ALA A 90 -20.76 -5.92 -13.82
CA ALA A 90 -19.62 -5.12 -13.42
C ALA A 90 -19.30 -4.11 -14.55
N PRO A 91 -19.64 -2.83 -14.38
CA PRO A 91 -19.18 -1.79 -15.31
C PRO A 91 -17.70 -1.52 -15.06
N GLY A 92 -16.84 -1.83 -16.03
CA GLY A 92 -15.44 -1.38 -16.05
C GLY A 92 -15.31 -0.04 -16.76
N PHE A 93 -14.37 0.80 -16.37
CA PHE A 93 -14.00 2.02 -17.10
C PHE A 93 -13.32 1.66 -18.41
N LEU A 94 -13.82 2.23 -19.51
CA LEU A 94 -13.25 2.14 -20.85
C LEU A 94 -12.93 3.57 -21.34
N GLY A 95 -11.64 3.89 -21.47
CA GLY A 95 -11.18 5.20 -21.92
C GLY A 95 -11.22 5.37 -23.44
N HIS A 96 -10.85 6.56 -23.93
CA HIS A 96 -10.92 7.00 -25.33
C HIS A 96 -10.16 6.13 -26.33
N THR A 97 -9.20 5.32 -25.90
CA THR A 97 -8.47 4.39 -26.78
C THR A 97 -9.09 2.99 -26.80
N SER A 98 -10.22 2.80 -26.13
CA SER A 98 -10.89 1.50 -26.08
C SER A 98 -11.52 1.16 -27.42
N TYR A 99 -11.72 -0.16 -27.63
CA TYR A 99 -12.41 -0.64 -28.82
C TYR A 99 -13.84 -0.09 -28.96
N SER A 100 -14.51 0.20 -27.86
CA SER A 100 -15.90 0.71 -27.87
C SER A 100 -15.97 2.19 -28.27
N ASP A 101 -14.94 2.96 -27.90
CA ASP A 101 -14.89 4.39 -28.21
C ASP A 101 -14.69 4.65 -29.72
N ALA A 102 -13.89 3.80 -30.37
CA ALA A 102 -13.69 3.84 -31.81
C ALA A 102 -15.00 3.68 -32.64
N PHE A 103 -16.04 3.09 -32.06
CA PHE A 103 -17.37 2.99 -32.67
C PHE A 103 -18.26 4.18 -32.39
N ARG A 104 -18.01 4.93 -31.31
CA ARG A 104 -18.76 6.17 -30.99
C ARG A 104 -18.34 7.35 -31.86
N ASP A 105 -17.06 7.40 -32.25
CA ASP A 105 -16.49 8.46 -33.10
C ASP A 105 -16.95 8.37 -34.56
N SER A 106 -17.53 7.25 -34.98
CA SER A 106 -18.06 7.15 -36.33
C SER A 106 -19.45 7.79 -36.37
N ASP A 107 -19.61 8.85 -37.16
CA ASP A 107 -20.87 9.58 -37.49
C ASP A 107 -21.96 8.66 -38.11
N SER A 108 -21.75 7.36 -38.09
CA SER A 108 -22.55 6.32 -38.74
C SER A 108 -23.80 5.92 -37.96
N GLY A 109 -24.07 6.51 -36.78
CA GLY A 109 -25.24 6.15 -35.97
C GLY A 109 -25.29 4.69 -35.52
N LEU A 110 -24.19 3.96 -35.60
CA LEU A 110 -24.02 2.61 -35.07
C LEU A 110 -23.85 2.71 -33.57
N GLU A 111 -24.92 3.01 -32.86
CA GLU A 111 -24.97 2.69 -31.45
C GLU A 111 -24.81 1.17 -31.34
N LEU A 112 -23.75 0.71 -30.71
CA LEU A 112 -23.63 -0.67 -30.27
C LEU A 112 -24.63 -0.87 -29.12
N GLU A 113 -25.94 -0.85 -29.50
CA GLU A 113 -27.00 -1.28 -28.60
C GLU A 113 -26.69 -2.73 -28.19
N GLY A 114 -26.38 -2.95 -26.93
CA GLY A 114 -26.35 -4.27 -26.36
C GLY A 114 -24.99 -4.86 -25.97
N ILE A 115 -23.87 -4.13 -25.98
CA ILE A 115 -22.69 -4.58 -25.23
C ILE A 115 -22.83 -4.11 -23.77
N SER A 116 -23.89 -4.53 -23.12
CA SER A 116 -23.87 -4.66 -21.67
C SER A 116 -22.87 -5.77 -21.34
N PRO A 117 -21.89 -5.54 -20.44
CA PRO A 117 -21.01 -6.60 -20.03
C PRO A 117 -21.86 -7.79 -19.59
N SER A 118 -21.58 -8.97 -20.18
CA SER A 118 -22.31 -10.19 -19.82
C SER A 118 -22.20 -10.36 -18.31
N PRO A 119 -23.32 -10.57 -17.62
CA PRO A 119 -23.31 -10.71 -16.18
C PRO A 119 -22.38 -11.86 -15.78
N VAL A 120 -21.44 -11.59 -14.89
CA VAL A 120 -20.51 -12.61 -14.38
C VAL A 120 -21.27 -13.52 -13.45
N ALA A 121 -21.44 -14.79 -13.85
CA ALA A 121 -22.03 -15.79 -12.99
C ALA A 121 -20.97 -16.37 -12.06
N PHE A 122 -21.12 -16.21 -10.74
CA PHE A 122 -20.30 -16.88 -9.74
C PHE A 122 -21.13 -17.87 -8.93
N SER A 123 -20.48 -18.95 -8.49
CA SER A 123 -21.11 -20.01 -7.71
C SER A 123 -20.87 -19.79 -6.23
N VAL A 124 -21.92 -19.84 -5.45
CA VAL A 124 -21.86 -19.86 -3.99
C VAL A 124 -22.16 -21.30 -3.54
N ASP A 125 -21.18 -21.96 -2.97
CA ASP A 125 -21.29 -23.28 -2.39
C ASP A 125 -21.17 -23.23 -0.87
N ILE A 126 -21.41 -24.36 -0.22
CA ILE A 126 -21.36 -24.47 1.24
C ILE A 126 -19.97 -24.14 1.80
N GLU A 127 -18.90 -24.49 1.09
CA GLU A 127 -17.54 -24.19 1.53
C GLU A 127 -17.30 -22.67 1.56
N ARG A 128 -17.80 -21.97 0.56
CA ARG A 128 -17.69 -20.49 0.49
C ARG A 128 -18.47 -19.81 1.62
N ILE A 129 -19.68 -20.31 1.93
CA ILE A 129 -20.49 -19.85 3.05
C ILE A 129 -19.75 -20.09 4.38
N GLN A 130 -19.16 -21.28 4.57
CA GLN A 130 -18.38 -21.62 5.76
C GLN A 130 -17.13 -20.75 5.92
N ARG A 131 -16.42 -20.45 4.82
CA ARG A 131 -15.28 -19.52 4.82
C ARG A 131 -15.72 -18.13 5.23
N GLY A 132 -16.85 -17.63 4.71
CA GLY A 132 -17.44 -16.37 5.09
C GLY A 132 -17.83 -16.32 6.56
N ALA A 133 -18.46 -17.37 7.08
CA ALA A 133 -18.84 -17.47 8.48
C ALA A 133 -17.65 -17.31 9.44
N ARG A 134 -16.47 -17.84 9.09
CA ARG A 134 -15.24 -17.66 9.89
C ARG A 134 -14.80 -16.20 9.98
N ALA A 135 -14.92 -15.42 8.91
CA ALA A 135 -14.61 -13.99 8.95
C ALA A 135 -15.58 -13.20 9.85
N LEU A 136 -16.82 -13.67 9.95
CA LEU A 136 -17.90 -12.98 10.68
C LEU A 136 -17.88 -13.24 12.20
N VAL A 137 -17.07 -14.18 12.70
CA VAL A 137 -16.96 -14.47 14.15
C VAL A 137 -16.58 -13.22 14.94
N GLN A 138 -15.81 -12.31 14.38
CA GLN A 138 -15.40 -11.05 15.03
C GLN A 138 -16.57 -10.09 15.30
N LEU A 139 -17.65 -10.19 14.55
CA LEU A 139 -18.82 -9.34 14.73
C LEU A 139 -19.54 -9.55 16.08
N ARG A 140 -19.23 -10.63 16.81
CA ARG A 140 -19.71 -10.83 18.19
C ARG A 140 -19.26 -9.71 19.16
N HIS A 141 -18.21 -8.98 18.81
CA HIS A 141 -17.63 -7.91 19.63
C HIS A 141 -17.84 -6.51 19.05
N LEU A 142 -18.93 -6.29 18.30
CA LEU A 142 -19.21 -5.01 17.62
C LEU A 142 -19.22 -3.80 18.55
N SER A 143 -19.70 -3.94 19.78
CA SER A 143 -19.69 -2.86 20.79
C SER A 143 -18.26 -2.41 21.10
N LEU A 144 -17.34 -3.35 21.31
CA LEU A 144 -15.92 -3.06 21.55
C LEU A 144 -15.24 -2.49 20.29
N CYS A 145 -15.61 -3.00 19.10
CA CYS A 145 -15.15 -2.44 17.83
C CYS A 145 -15.58 -0.97 17.68
N ARG A 146 -16.84 -0.64 18.05
CA ARG A 146 -17.34 0.74 18.06
C ARG A 146 -16.54 1.64 18.99
N GLU A 147 -16.28 1.19 20.20
CA GLU A 147 -15.48 1.95 21.17
C GLU A 147 -14.06 2.19 20.67
N MET A 148 -13.42 1.17 20.12
CA MET A 148 -12.07 1.26 19.56
C MET A 148 -12.00 2.20 18.38
N LEU A 149 -12.93 2.12 17.43
CA LEU A 149 -13.03 3.03 16.30
C LEU A 149 -13.27 4.48 16.74
N THR A 150 -14.12 4.67 17.77
CA THR A 150 -14.39 6.00 18.35
C THR A 150 -13.16 6.56 19.07
N ALA A 151 -12.42 5.75 19.80
CA ALA A 151 -11.16 6.14 20.44
C ALA A 151 -10.11 6.53 19.38
N ARG A 152 -9.98 5.73 18.31
CA ARG A 152 -9.09 6.07 17.20
C ARG A 152 -9.45 7.41 16.55
N GLN A 153 -10.73 7.71 16.36
CA GLN A 153 -11.19 8.97 15.75
C GLN A 153 -10.77 10.20 16.58
N LYS A 154 -10.71 10.08 17.90
CA LYS A 154 -10.23 11.16 18.77
C LYS A 154 -8.73 11.44 18.58
N VAL A 155 -7.95 10.39 18.35
CA VAL A 155 -6.50 10.46 18.17
C VAL A 155 -6.12 10.79 16.72
N TRP A 156 -6.86 10.25 15.75
CA TRP A 156 -6.58 10.38 14.32
C TRP A 156 -7.88 10.56 13.54
N LYS A 157 -8.16 11.78 13.12
CA LYS A 157 -9.41 12.11 12.42
C LYS A 157 -9.57 11.49 11.04
N GLY A 158 -8.57 10.84 10.47
CA GLY A 158 -8.61 10.18 9.17
C GLY A 158 -9.14 11.08 8.03
N TRP A 159 -8.44 11.14 6.91
CA TRP A 159 -8.85 12.01 5.81
C TRP A 159 -9.37 11.26 4.58
N THR A 160 -9.20 9.94 4.53
CA THR A 160 -9.49 9.11 3.35
C THR A 160 -10.91 8.55 3.33
N PHE A 161 -11.43 8.13 4.48
CA PHE A 161 -12.80 7.60 4.59
C PHE A 161 -13.58 8.32 5.69
N ALA A 162 -14.82 8.67 5.38
CA ALA A 162 -15.64 9.54 6.21
C ALA A 162 -16.07 8.86 7.51
N TRP A 163 -15.78 9.50 8.66
CA TRP A 163 -16.24 9.02 9.96
C TRP A 163 -17.77 8.90 10.06
N PRO A 164 -18.59 9.85 9.60
CA PRO A 164 -20.05 9.70 9.61
C PRO A 164 -20.53 8.45 8.87
N ILE A 165 -19.93 8.12 7.71
CA ILE A 165 -20.23 6.91 6.96
C ILE A 165 -19.82 5.66 7.75
N THR A 166 -18.65 5.68 8.40
CA THR A 166 -18.19 4.56 9.24
C THR A 166 -19.18 4.27 10.37
N LEU A 167 -19.71 5.31 11.03
CA LEU A 167 -20.72 5.16 12.09
C LEU A 167 -22.02 4.56 11.56
N LEU A 168 -22.50 5.01 10.41
CA LEU A 168 -23.71 4.47 9.79
C LEU A 168 -23.52 3.00 9.39
N ILE A 169 -22.39 2.65 8.77
CA ILE A 169 -22.03 1.26 8.44
C ILE A 169 -22.05 0.39 9.70
N LEU A 170 -21.45 0.89 10.78
CA LEU A 170 -21.37 0.17 12.05
C LEU A 170 -22.75 -0.05 12.63
N SER A 171 -23.63 0.97 12.67
CA SER A 171 -25.01 0.84 13.15
C SER A 171 -25.80 -0.18 12.33
N HIS A 172 -25.74 -0.12 11.01
CA HIS A 172 -26.39 -1.12 10.16
C HIS A 172 -25.83 -2.55 10.37
N THR A 173 -24.53 -2.67 10.63
CA THR A 173 -23.92 -3.98 10.90
C THR A 173 -24.37 -4.54 12.24
N GLU A 174 -24.53 -3.70 13.27
CA GLU A 174 -25.10 -4.07 14.57
C GLU A 174 -26.56 -4.51 14.42
N GLU A 175 -27.40 -3.73 13.74
CA GLU A 175 -28.80 -4.08 13.47
C GLU A 175 -28.93 -5.43 12.73
N MET A 176 -28.08 -5.65 11.75
CA MET A 176 -28.03 -6.91 11.00
C MET A 176 -27.60 -8.08 11.90
N TRP A 177 -26.58 -7.90 12.75
CA TRP A 177 -26.11 -8.89 13.71
C TRP A 177 -27.20 -9.23 14.73
N ASP A 178 -27.85 -8.24 15.30
CA ASP A 178 -28.94 -8.41 16.27
C ASP A 178 -30.17 -9.11 15.65
N SER A 179 -30.47 -8.81 14.38
CA SER A 179 -31.54 -9.49 13.65
C SER A 179 -31.27 -10.97 13.53
N VAL A 180 -30.05 -11.36 13.12
CA VAL A 180 -29.67 -12.77 13.00
C VAL A 180 -29.56 -13.44 14.37
N GLN A 181 -29.17 -12.72 15.41
CA GLN A 181 -29.10 -13.22 16.78
C GLN A 181 -30.49 -13.56 17.35
N ARG A 182 -31.52 -12.81 16.96
CA ARG A 182 -32.90 -13.10 17.33
C ARG A 182 -33.48 -14.32 16.62
N GLU A 183 -33.01 -14.60 15.40
CA GLU A 183 -33.48 -15.74 14.61
C GLU A 183 -32.79 -17.05 14.98
N GLU A 184 -31.51 -17.00 15.30
CA GLU A 184 -30.68 -18.18 15.55
C GLU A 184 -29.84 -17.99 16.82
N ALA A 185 -30.06 -18.83 17.82
CA ALA A 185 -29.37 -18.77 19.08
C ALA A 185 -27.95 -19.35 19.01
N ASP A 186 -27.74 -20.36 18.16
CA ASP A 186 -26.42 -20.99 17.96
C ASP A 186 -25.48 -20.08 17.18
N GLU A 187 -24.33 -19.78 17.75
CA GLU A 187 -23.35 -18.83 17.16
C GLU A 187 -22.83 -19.31 15.79
N THR A 188 -22.59 -20.60 15.65
CA THR A 188 -22.08 -21.16 14.38
C THR A 188 -23.12 -21.05 13.28
N LYS A 189 -24.37 -21.42 13.58
CA LYS A 189 -25.46 -21.30 12.61
C LYS A 189 -25.77 -19.83 12.29
N ARG A 190 -25.65 -18.95 13.28
CA ARG A 190 -25.82 -17.50 13.11
C ARG A 190 -24.83 -16.94 12.10
N THR A 191 -23.55 -17.25 12.23
CA THR A 191 -22.52 -16.77 11.28
C THR A 191 -22.68 -17.39 9.88
N LEU A 192 -23.14 -18.64 9.78
CA LEU A 192 -23.49 -19.27 8.50
C LEU A 192 -24.69 -18.57 7.83
N LEU A 193 -25.76 -18.29 8.60
CA LEU A 193 -26.94 -17.59 8.11
C LEU A 193 -26.57 -16.18 7.63
N LEU A 194 -25.77 -15.45 8.41
CA LEU A 194 -25.28 -14.13 8.04
C LEU A 194 -24.42 -14.16 6.78
N SER A 195 -23.47 -15.09 6.69
CA SER A 195 -22.63 -15.28 5.51
C SER A 195 -23.45 -15.49 4.24
N ARG A 196 -24.51 -16.31 4.33
CA ARG A 196 -25.45 -16.54 3.25
C ARG A 196 -26.16 -15.26 2.81
N ARG A 197 -26.68 -14.48 3.76
CA ARG A 197 -27.36 -13.19 3.48
C ARG A 197 -26.44 -12.19 2.81
N LEU A 198 -25.16 -12.13 3.22
CA LEU A 198 -24.19 -11.26 2.58
C LEU A 198 -23.96 -11.63 1.11
N PHE A 199 -23.86 -12.93 0.79
CA PHE A 199 -23.75 -13.35 -0.61
C PHE A 199 -25.01 -13.04 -1.43
N GLU A 200 -26.21 -13.14 -0.84
CA GLU A 200 -27.45 -12.75 -1.49
C GLU A 200 -27.54 -11.24 -1.73
N LYS A 201 -27.19 -10.44 -0.74
CA LYS A 201 -27.16 -8.96 -0.85
C LYS A 201 -26.17 -8.48 -1.89
N GLN A 202 -25.05 -9.16 -2.07
CA GLN A 202 -23.98 -8.81 -2.99
C GLN A 202 -24.43 -8.80 -4.46
N THR A 203 -25.50 -9.48 -4.80
CA THR A 203 -26.05 -9.50 -6.16
C THR A 203 -26.93 -8.29 -6.49
N GLN A 204 -27.34 -7.54 -5.49
CA GLN A 204 -28.18 -6.36 -5.69
C GLN A 204 -27.35 -5.21 -6.27
N PRO A 205 -27.86 -4.48 -7.28
CA PRO A 205 -27.17 -3.31 -7.81
C PRO A 205 -27.04 -2.22 -6.73
N ILE A 206 -26.05 -1.37 -6.88
CA ILE A 206 -25.92 -0.12 -6.12
C ILE A 206 -26.34 1.00 -7.08
N ASP A 207 -27.55 1.52 -6.89
CA ASP A 207 -28.07 2.63 -7.69
C ASP A 207 -27.59 3.95 -7.08
N LEU A 208 -26.79 4.70 -7.85
CA LEU A 208 -26.23 5.98 -7.45
C LEU A 208 -26.60 7.06 -8.47
N HIS A 209 -27.07 8.19 -7.97
CA HIS A 209 -27.32 9.40 -8.75
C HIS A 209 -26.90 10.63 -7.94
N SER A 210 -26.85 11.78 -8.57
CA SER A 210 -26.36 13.03 -7.97
C SER A 210 -27.04 13.41 -6.65
N GLU A 211 -28.32 13.03 -6.51
CA GLU A 211 -29.15 13.36 -5.34
C GLU A 211 -29.14 12.27 -4.24
N THR A 212 -28.43 11.16 -4.45
CA THR A 212 -28.35 10.08 -3.44
C THR A 212 -27.79 10.62 -2.14
N THR A 213 -28.51 10.47 -1.06
CA THR A 213 -28.09 10.88 0.27
C THR A 213 -27.07 9.90 0.85
N CYS A 214 -26.32 10.35 1.86
CA CYS A 214 -25.35 9.49 2.58
C CYS A 214 -26.04 8.26 3.19
N THR A 215 -27.24 8.43 3.76
CA THR A 215 -28.01 7.33 4.37
C THR A 215 -28.46 6.31 3.32
N GLU A 216 -28.98 6.75 2.19
CA GLU A 216 -29.36 5.86 1.08
C GLU A 216 -28.16 5.10 0.54
N PHE A 217 -27.03 5.80 0.35
CA PHE A 217 -25.76 5.15 -0.04
C PHE A 217 -25.38 4.06 0.94
N VAL A 218 -25.32 4.37 2.25
CA VAL A 218 -24.94 3.38 3.27
C VAL A 218 -25.92 2.21 3.31
N THR A 219 -27.22 2.44 3.18
CA THR A 219 -28.24 1.39 3.10
C THR A 219 -28.01 0.46 1.90
N SER A 220 -27.59 1.02 0.75
CA SER A 220 -27.30 0.24 -0.46
C SER A 220 -26.05 -0.65 -0.33
N ILE A 221 -25.04 -0.19 0.41
CA ILE A 221 -23.79 -0.92 0.64
C ILE A 221 -23.81 -1.79 1.90
N ALA A 222 -24.71 -1.55 2.85
CA ALA A 222 -24.81 -2.33 4.08
C ALA A 222 -25.08 -3.81 3.79
N GLY A 223 -24.49 -4.70 4.57
CA GLY A 223 -24.65 -6.15 4.40
C GLY A 223 -23.98 -6.72 3.16
N ARG A 224 -22.89 -6.14 2.69
CA ARG A 224 -22.06 -6.62 1.57
C ARG A 224 -20.66 -6.98 2.08
N TRP A 225 -19.99 -7.91 1.39
CA TRP A 225 -18.67 -8.38 1.81
C TRP A 225 -17.62 -7.28 1.82
N GLU A 226 -17.62 -6.39 0.82
CA GLU A 226 -16.70 -5.25 0.78
C GLU A 226 -16.86 -4.31 1.98
N THR A 227 -18.11 -4.12 2.44
CA THR A 227 -18.42 -3.24 3.58
C THR A 227 -17.97 -3.87 4.90
N ILE A 228 -18.23 -5.17 5.09
CA ILE A 228 -17.75 -5.92 6.26
C ILE A 228 -16.22 -5.96 6.28
N GLY A 229 -15.59 -6.22 5.11
CA GLY A 229 -14.14 -6.21 4.98
C GLY A 229 -13.52 -4.86 5.34
N LEU A 230 -14.11 -3.76 4.87
CA LEU A 230 -13.68 -2.40 5.21
C LEU A 230 -13.80 -2.13 6.72
N LEU A 231 -14.95 -2.47 7.32
CA LEU A 231 -15.17 -2.28 8.76
C LEU A 231 -14.12 -3.02 9.58
N LEU A 232 -13.90 -4.31 9.31
CA LEU A 232 -12.93 -5.13 10.04
C LEU A 232 -11.48 -4.62 9.81
N THR A 233 -11.15 -4.18 8.61
CA THR A 233 -9.84 -3.58 8.31
C THR A 233 -9.62 -2.27 9.09
N LEU A 234 -10.64 -1.44 9.22
CA LEU A 234 -10.59 -0.23 10.05
C LEU A 234 -10.42 -0.54 11.54
N VAL A 235 -11.05 -1.62 12.03
CA VAL A 235 -10.86 -2.13 13.41
C VAL A 235 -9.41 -2.57 13.62
N GLY A 236 -8.82 -3.32 12.70
CA GLY A 236 -7.40 -3.71 12.77
C GLY A 236 -6.45 -2.51 12.82
N ALA A 237 -6.72 -1.48 12.01
CA ALA A 237 -5.96 -0.24 12.05
C ALA A 237 -6.19 0.56 13.35
N ALA A 238 -7.40 0.47 13.95
CA ALA A 238 -7.70 1.11 15.23
C ALA A 238 -6.96 0.41 16.39
N ALA A 239 -6.87 -0.92 16.38
CA ALA A 239 -6.11 -1.69 17.37
C ALA A 239 -4.67 -1.19 17.49
N ASN A 240 -4.02 -0.92 16.36
CA ASN A 240 -2.65 -0.39 16.34
C ASN A 240 -2.52 1.01 16.98
N ALA A 241 -3.57 1.82 16.90
CA ALA A 241 -3.53 3.18 17.41
C ALA A 241 -3.96 3.28 18.90
N VAL A 242 -4.85 2.40 19.37
CA VAL A 242 -5.54 2.52 20.65
C VAL A 242 -4.97 1.57 21.71
N LEU A 243 -4.58 0.34 21.34
CA LEU A 243 -4.17 -0.70 22.31
C LEU A 243 -2.70 -0.61 22.73
N ARG A 244 -1.98 0.41 22.30
CA ARG A 244 -0.61 0.68 22.79
C ARG A 244 -0.57 1.28 24.18
N ASP A 245 -1.73 1.68 24.71
CA ASP A 245 -1.89 2.05 26.11
C ASP A 245 -2.45 0.82 26.85
N PRO A 246 -1.82 0.32 27.94
CA PRO A 246 -2.24 -0.88 28.65
C PRO A 246 -3.56 -0.64 29.40
N ASN A 247 -4.66 -0.68 28.69
CA ASN A 247 -6.01 -0.62 29.22
C ASN A 247 -6.66 -1.98 29.02
N GLU A 248 -6.91 -2.71 30.11
CA GLU A 248 -7.56 -4.03 30.16
C GLU A 248 -8.94 -4.10 29.48
N LYS A 249 -9.47 -2.94 29.04
CA LYS A 249 -10.83 -2.80 28.51
C LYS A 249 -11.12 -3.64 27.27
N TYR A 250 -10.09 -4.00 26.50
CA TYR A 250 -10.24 -4.68 25.20
C TYR A 250 -9.80 -6.15 25.22
N ASP A 251 -9.54 -6.73 26.39
CA ASP A 251 -9.05 -8.11 26.53
C ASP A 251 -9.90 -9.15 25.82
N ALA A 252 -11.23 -8.92 25.73
CA ALA A 252 -12.14 -9.81 25.03
C ALA A 252 -11.89 -9.90 23.51
N LEU A 253 -11.23 -8.91 22.91
CA LEU A 253 -10.83 -8.92 21.49
C LEU A 253 -9.46 -9.58 21.27
N GLY A 254 -8.68 -9.75 22.33
CA GLY A 254 -7.30 -10.20 22.28
C GLY A 254 -6.30 -9.03 22.26
N ASP A 255 -5.02 -9.35 22.14
CA ASP A 255 -3.98 -8.35 22.02
C ASP A 255 -4.00 -7.62 20.64
N ALA A 256 -3.30 -6.51 20.56
CA ALA A 256 -3.26 -5.68 19.34
C ALA A 256 -2.78 -6.47 18.11
N GLU A 257 -1.82 -7.37 18.28
CA GLU A 257 -1.27 -8.18 17.21
C GLU A 257 -2.31 -9.17 16.66
N SER A 258 -2.98 -9.90 17.55
CA SER A 258 -4.06 -10.85 17.19
C SER A 258 -5.19 -10.15 16.43
N ILE A 259 -5.61 -8.95 16.90
CA ILE A 259 -6.67 -8.18 16.25
C ILE A 259 -6.23 -7.72 14.86
N LYS A 260 -5.02 -7.17 14.72
CA LYS A 260 -4.47 -6.74 13.44
C LYS A 260 -4.42 -7.89 12.43
N VAL A 261 -3.84 -9.03 12.83
CA VAL A 261 -3.69 -10.21 11.96
C VAL A 261 -5.03 -10.79 11.55
N THR A 262 -5.98 -10.89 12.51
CA THR A 262 -7.30 -11.44 12.21
C THR A 262 -8.14 -10.50 11.34
N ALA A 263 -8.10 -9.21 11.61
CA ALA A 263 -8.76 -8.19 10.78
C ALA A 263 -8.20 -8.16 9.34
N MET A 264 -6.89 -8.27 9.20
CA MET A 264 -6.23 -8.37 7.91
C MET A 264 -6.67 -9.64 7.14
N ALA A 265 -6.69 -10.80 7.79
CA ALA A 265 -7.12 -12.05 7.15
C ALA A 265 -8.60 -12.01 6.76
N ALA A 266 -9.46 -11.40 7.58
CA ALA A 266 -10.87 -11.20 7.26
C ALA A 266 -11.06 -10.24 6.08
N GLY A 267 -10.34 -9.12 6.05
CA GLY A 267 -10.34 -8.17 4.93
C GLY A 267 -9.88 -8.81 3.62
N ASP A 268 -8.80 -9.62 3.67
CA ASP A 268 -8.29 -10.37 2.53
C ASP A 268 -9.32 -11.36 1.97
N LEU A 269 -10.02 -12.09 2.85
CA LEU A 269 -11.07 -13.01 2.45
C LEU A 269 -12.27 -12.28 1.81
N CYS A 270 -12.67 -11.13 2.35
CA CYS A 270 -13.74 -10.30 1.76
C CYS A 270 -13.34 -9.81 0.37
N LEU A 271 -12.09 -9.37 0.17
CA LEU A 271 -11.56 -9.00 -1.14
C LEU A 271 -11.56 -10.16 -2.13
N GLN A 272 -11.20 -11.38 -1.70
CA GLN A 272 -11.29 -12.59 -2.53
C GLN A 272 -12.72 -12.87 -2.98
N PHE A 273 -13.71 -12.67 -2.11
CA PHE A 273 -15.12 -12.82 -2.49
C PHE A 273 -15.53 -11.78 -3.53
N CYS A 274 -15.16 -10.51 -3.35
CA CYS A 274 -15.44 -9.45 -4.32
C CYS A 274 -14.77 -9.74 -5.67
N GLN A 275 -13.48 -10.06 -5.66
CA GLN A 275 -12.71 -10.35 -6.88
C GLN A 275 -13.29 -11.53 -7.65
N SER A 276 -13.65 -12.62 -6.96
CA SER A 276 -14.22 -13.81 -7.60
C SER A 276 -15.62 -13.58 -8.19
N ALA A 277 -16.32 -12.56 -7.70
CA ALA A 277 -17.62 -12.11 -8.21
C ALA A 277 -17.49 -10.97 -9.24
N GLY A 278 -16.29 -10.48 -9.51
CA GLY A 278 -16.06 -9.36 -10.44
C GLY A 278 -16.60 -8.02 -9.92
N ILE A 279 -16.70 -7.85 -8.60
CA ILE A 279 -17.26 -6.63 -7.99
C ILE A 279 -16.19 -5.56 -7.91
N ILE A 280 -16.49 -4.40 -8.48
CA ILE A 280 -15.68 -3.18 -8.42
C ILE A 280 -16.64 -2.03 -8.09
N ASN A 281 -16.40 -1.34 -6.97
CA ASN A 281 -17.16 -0.18 -6.52
C ASN A 281 -16.34 0.67 -5.55
N ASP A 282 -16.90 1.79 -5.08
CA ASP A 282 -16.24 2.72 -4.16
C ASP A 282 -15.76 2.06 -2.88
N ILE A 283 -16.52 1.10 -2.34
CA ILE A 283 -16.18 0.43 -1.09
C ILE A 283 -15.05 -0.60 -1.30
N VAL A 284 -15.04 -1.31 -2.43
CA VAL A 284 -13.90 -2.18 -2.78
C VAL A 284 -12.62 -1.36 -2.92
N CYS A 285 -12.67 -0.19 -3.55
CA CYS A 285 -11.52 0.71 -3.67
C CYS A 285 -11.04 1.20 -2.30
N SER A 286 -11.97 1.60 -1.42
CA SER A 286 -11.67 2.01 -0.05
C SER A 286 -11.11 0.85 0.78
N LEU A 287 -11.67 -0.35 0.66
CA LEU A 287 -11.18 -1.56 1.32
C LEU A 287 -9.75 -1.89 0.88
N LEU A 288 -9.46 -1.88 -0.42
CA LEU A 288 -8.11 -2.12 -0.95
C LEU A 288 -7.10 -1.11 -0.40
N LEU A 289 -7.47 0.17 -0.34
CA LEU A 289 -6.63 1.22 0.22
C LEU A 289 -6.28 0.96 1.69
N HIS A 290 -7.31 0.76 2.53
CA HIS A 290 -7.12 0.57 3.96
C HIS A 290 -6.47 -0.79 4.28
N HIS A 291 -6.75 -1.82 3.49
CA HIS A 291 -6.12 -3.13 3.63
C HIS A 291 -4.64 -3.08 3.24
N THR A 292 -4.26 -2.32 2.19
CA THR A 292 -2.86 -2.08 1.85
C THR A 292 -2.14 -1.39 3.00
N ALA A 293 -2.74 -0.35 3.58
CA ALA A 293 -2.19 0.32 4.76
C ALA A 293 -2.06 -0.61 5.97
N LEU A 294 -3.05 -1.47 6.24
CA LEU A 294 -2.97 -2.45 7.32
C LEU A 294 -1.87 -3.50 7.09
N LEU A 295 -1.65 -3.92 5.85
CA LEU A 295 -0.54 -4.82 5.50
C LEU A 295 0.82 -4.19 5.82
N THR A 296 1.02 -2.89 5.54
CA THR A 296 2.27 -2.20 5.89
C THR A 296 2.45 -2.07 7.41
N ILE A 297 1.36 -1.93 8.16
CA ILE A 297 1.39 -1.92 9.62
C ILE A 297 1.83 -3.27 10.18
N VAL A 298 1.29 -4.37 9.64
CA VAL A 298 1.53 -5.74 10.15
C VAL A 298 2.87 -6.31 9.70
N TYR A 299 3.21 -6.14 8.43
CA TYR A 299 4.42 -6.75 7.83
C TYR A 299 5.58 -5.79 7.65
N GLY A 300 5.38 -4.49 7.90
CA GLY A 300 6.34 -3.45 7.56
C GLY A 300 6.39 -3.16 6.06
N ASP A 301 7.18 -2.15 5.75
CA ASP A 301 7.30 -1.67 4.36
C ASP A 301 8.27 -2.54 3.52
N GLY A 302 9.11 -3.36 4.15
CA GLY A 302 10.12 -4.07 3.37
C GLY A 302 10.84 -5.27 3.97
N GLU A 303 10.75 -5.54 5.26
CA GLU A 303 11.73 -6.41 5.90
C GLU A 303 11.47 -7.91 5.78
N LYS A 304 10.24 -8.32 5.72
CA LYS A 304 9.92 -9.68 5.29
C LYS A 304 9.86 -9.74 3.76
N ILE A 305 10.97 -9.39 3.12
CA ILE A 305 11.11 -9.20 1.66
C ILE A 305 10.73 -10.45 0.85
N ALA A 306 10.75 -11.63 1.43
CA ALA A 306 10.12 -12.82 0.85
C ALA A 306 8.59 -12.68 0.75
N ASP A 307 7.98 -11.79 1.52
CA ASP A 307 6.55 -11.56 1.52
C ASP A 307 6.21 -10.30 0.71
N HIS A 308 6.06 -10.47 -0.58
CA HIS A 308 5.65 -9.40 -1.49
C HIS A 308 4.19 -8.95 -1.30
N ARG A 309 3.52 -9.28 -0.17
CA ARG A 309 2.09 -9.03 0.02
C ARG A 309 1.70 -7.55 -0.06
N PRO A 310 2.37 -6.60 0.66
CA PRO A 310 2.01 -5.19 0.53
C PRO A 310 2.17 -4.67 -0.90
N TRP A 311 3.27 -5.03 -1.57
CA TRP A 311 3.55 -4.63 -2.95
C TRP A 311 2.55 -5.23 -3.95
N ARG A 312 2.20 -6.51 -3.80
CA ARG A 312 1.17 -7.15 -4.63
C ARG A 312 -0.19 -6.52 -4.41
N ARG A 313 -0.56 -6.26 -3.15
CA ARG A 313 -1.82 -5.59 -2.82
C ARG A 313 -1.89 -4.17 -3.40
N LEU A 314 -0.77 -3.45 -3.41
CA LEU A 314 -0.65 -2.17 -4.10
C LEU A 314 -0.94 -2.31 -5.60
N GLY A 315 -0.45 -3.37 -6.24
CA GLY A 315 -0.77 -3.69 -7.64
C GLY A 315 -2.25 -3.95 -7.88
N ASP A 316 -2.88 -4.78 -7.03
CA ASP A 316 -4.32 -5.05 -7.08
C ASP A 316 -5.13 -3.76 -6.90
N MET A 317 -4.71 -2.90 -5.96
CA MET A 317 -5.33 -1.59 -5.71
C MET A 317 -5.21 -0.69 -6.93
N ALA A 318 -4.02 -0.48 -7.46
CA ALA A 318 -3.80 0.37 -8.63
C ALA A 318 -4.63 -0.08 -9.84
N ALA A 319 -4.61 -1.39 -10.14
CA ALA A 319 -5.39 -1.96 -11.23
C ALA A 319 -6.91 -1.76 -11.03
N THR A 320 -7.41 -1.96 -9.81
CA THR A 320 -8.84 -1.81 -9.50
C THR A 320 -9.28 -0.34 -9.58
N LEU A 321 -8.48 0.61 -9.07
CA LEU A 321 -8.77 2.04 -9.15
C LEU A 321 -8.89 2.52 -10.60
N PHE A 322 -7.99 2.10 -11.48
CA PHE A 322 -8.05 2.41 -12.90
C PHE A 322 -9.24 1.71 -13.59
N ALA A 323 -9.50 0.44 -13.27
CA ALA A 323 -10.64 -0.30 -13.82
C ALA A 323 -11.99 0.30 -13.38
N PHE A 324 -12.07 0.89 -12.20
CA PHE A 324 -13.27 1.60 -11.73
C PHE A 324 -13.36 3.04 -12.26
N GLY A 325 -12.25 3.60 -12.78
CA GLY A 325 -12.20 4.96 -13.30
C GLY A 325 -11.98 6.05 -12.26
N LEU A 326 -11.44 5.73 -11.06
CA LEU A 326 -11.19 6.73 -10.02
C LEU A 326 -10.15 7.79 -10.43
N HIS A 327 -9.35 7.53 -11.43
CA HIS A 327 -8.37 8.47 -11.98
C HIS A 327 -9.01 9.58 -12.85
N GLN A 328 -10.31 9.49 -13.11
CA GLN A 328 -11.09 10.49 -13.85
C GLN A 328 -12.04 11.23 -12.92
N GLU A 329 -12.30 12.51 -13.21
CA GLU A 329 -13.27 13.28 -12.42
C GLU A 329 -14.66 12.64 -12.51
N PRO A 330 -15.31 12.31 -11.38
CA PRO A 330 -16.58 11.60 -11.39
C PRO A 330 -17.71 12.51 -11.84
N ILE A 331 -18.56 11.98 -12.74
CA ILE A 331 -19.77 12.63 -13.26
C ILE A 331 -20.99 11.97 -12.65
N ASN A 332 -22.04 12.75 -12.34
CA ASN A 332 -23.34 12.28 -11.85
C ASN A 332 -23.27 11.46 -10.54
N VAL A 333 -22.37 11.80 -9.64
CA VAL A 333 -22.30 11.22 -8.30
C VAL A 333 -22.56 12.28 -7.23
N PRO A 334 -23.06 11.89 -6.04
CA PRO A 334 -23.25 12.81 -4.93
C PRO A 334 -21.97 13.53 -4.53
N PHE A 335 -22.09 14.76 -4.04
CA PHE A 335 -20.94 15.57 -3.66
C PHE A 335 -20.01 14.86 -2.65
N PHE A 336 -20.56 14.24 -1.60
CA PHE A 336 -19.78 13.53 -0.59
C PHE A 336 -18.99 12.36 -1.20
N LEU A 337 -19.60 11.63 -2.15
CA LEU A 337 -18.94 10.51 -2.81
C LEU A 337 -17.85 10.97 -3.78
N ARG A 338 -18.05 12.13 -4.43
CA ARG A 338 -17.02 12.78 -5.24
C ARG A 338 -15.77 13.09 -4.43
N GLU A 339 -15.94 13.68 -3.24
CA GLU A 339 -14.83 13.96 -2.34
C GLU A 339 -14.18 12.67 -1.80
N ILE A 340 -14.94 11.63 -1.49
CA ILE A 340 -14.41 10.31 -1.12
C ILE A 340 -13.53 9.75 -2.25
N ARG A 341 -14.01 9.80 -3.50
CA ARG A 341 -13.26 9.32 -4.69
C ARG A 341 -11.96 10.08 -4.88
N ARG A 342 -11.99 11.41 -4.82
CA ARG A 342 -10.80 12.26 -4.91
C ARG A 342 -9.78 11.91 -3.81
N ARG A 343 -10.23 11.84 -2.56
CA ARG A 343 -9.38 11.50 -1.41
C ARG A 343 -8.84 10.08 -1.48
N THR A 344 -9.64 9.10 -1.90
CA THR A 344 -9.21 7.72 -2.10
C THR A 344 -8.11 7.63 -3.17
N MET A 345 -8.29 8.29 -4.32
CA MET A 345 -7.29 8.31 -5.38
C MET A 345 -5.99 8.96 -4.94
N VAL A 346 -6.07 10.09 -4.25
CA VAL A 346 -4.89 10.81 -3.72
C VAL A 346 -4.16 9.96 -2.68
N ALA A 347 -4.88 9.30 -1.78
CA ALA A 347 -4.27 8.43 -0.76
C ALA A 347 -3.58 7.21 -1.40
N ALA A 348 -4.22 6.59 -2.37
CA ALA A 348 -3.62 5.47 -3.10
C ALA A 348 -2.34 5.89 -3.85
N TYR A 349 -2.37 7.07 -4.47
CA TYR A 349 -1.20 7.66 -5.10
C TYR A 349 -0.07 7.94 -4.11
N SER A 350 -0.39 8.45 -2.92
CA SER A 350 0.59 8.73 -1.86
C SER A 350 1.21 7.45 -1.30
N ILE A 351 0.40 6.40 -1.02
CA ILE A 351 0.89 5.09 -0.57
C ILE A 351 1.79 4.44 -1.65
N ASP A 352 1.41 4.55 -2.92
CA ASP A 352 2.23 4.06 -4.03
C ASP A 352 3.62 4.70 -4.04
N LYS A 353 3.70 6.04 -3.87
CA LYS A 353 4.99 6.73 -3.83
C LYS A 353 5.81 6.39 -2.60
N SER A 354 5.16 6.22 -1.45
CA SER A 354 5.83 5.85 -0.21
C SER A 354 6.44 4.45 -0.30
N LEU A 355 5.68 3.44 -0.72
CA LEU A 355 6.17 2.07 -0.89
C LEU A 355 7.22 1.97 -2.01
N ALA A 356 7.02 2.65 -3.14
CA ALA A 356 7.99 2.70 -4.22
C ALA A 356 9.33 3.29 -3.75
N THR A 357 9.29 4.36 -2.94
CA THR A 357 10.49 5.00 -2.36
C THR A 357 11.22 4.04 -1.42
N PHE A 358 10.48 3.43 -0.49
CA PHE A 358 11.06 2.55 0.52
C PHE A 358 11.70 1.31 -0.10
N LEU A 359 11.02 0.71 -1.10
CA LEU A 359 11.48 -0.50 -1.76
C LEU A 359 12.47 -0.24 -2.94
N GLY A 360 12.70 1.02 -3.31
CA GLY A 360 13.51 1.36 -4.49
C GLY A 360 12.92 0.83 -5.80
N ARG A 361 11.60 0.73 -5.92
CA ARG A 361 10.88 0.17 -7.08
C ARG A 361 10.16 1.25 -7.87
N PRO A 362 9.93 1.05 -9.18
CA PRO A 362 9.13 1.98 -9.97
C PRO A 362 7.69 2.08 -9.42
N PRO A 363 7.13 3.28 -9.28
CA PRO A 363 5.74 3.45 -8.84
C PRO A 363 4.76 2.87 -9.87
N LEU A 364 3.57 2.46 -9.41
CA LEU A 364 2.54 1.80 -10.22
C LEU A 364 1.49 2.79 -10.73
N ILE A 365 1.26 3.89 -10.01
CA ILE A 365 0.29 4.92 -10.37
C ILE A 365 1.05 6.14 -10.91
N CYS A 366 0.80 6.52 -12.15
CA CYS A 366 1.39 7.72 -12.76
C CYS A 366 0.35 8.83 -12.82
N TRP A 367 0.67 9.99 -12.21
CA TRP A 367 -0.27 11.12 -12.17
C TRP A 367 -0.57 11.72 -13.54
N ARG A 368 0.31 11.54 -14.51
CA ARG A 368 0.11 11.97 -15.91
C ARG A 368 -1.20 11.47 -16.51
N TYR A 369 -1.69 10.31 -16.07
CA TYR A 369 -2.92 9.70 -16.57
C TYR A 369 -4.13 9.98 -15.69
N CYS A 370 -3.99 10.86 -14.69
CA CYS A 370 -5.06 11.20 -13.76
C CYS A 370 -5.63 12.58 -14.12
N ASP A 371 -6.91 12.59 -14.47
CA ASP A 371 -7.71 13.80 -14.68
C ASP A 371 -8.74 13.91 -13.57
N ILE A 372 -8.28 14.26 -12.38
CA ILE A 372 -9.08 14.37 -11.16
C ILE A 372 -8.71 15.67 -10.45
N GLN A 373 -9.71 16.38 -9.97
CA GLN A 373 -9.51 17.60 -9.22
C GLN A 373 -8.90 17.32 -7.84
N MET A 374 -8.18 18.32 -7.32
CA MET A 374 -7.66 18.28 -5.95
C MET A 374 -8.82 18.24 -4.95
N PRO A 375 -8.76 17.40 -3.89
CA PRO A 375 -9.75 17.42 -2.82
C PRO A 375 -9.94 18.82 -2.25
N LEU A 376 -11.14 19.17 -1.83
CA LEU A 376 -11.40 20.44 -1.17
C LEU A 376 -10.92 20.39 0.29
N ASP A 377 -10.45 21.53 0.80
CA ASP A 377 -10.06 21.66 2.21
C ASP A 377 -11.30 21.87 3.09
N LEU A 378 -12.08 20.81 3.19
CA LEU A 378 -13.30 20.72 3.99
C LEU A 378 -13.20 19.57 4.99
N SER A 379 -13.84 19.73 6.14
CA SER A 379 -14.10 18.64 7.09
C SER A 379 -15.15 17.67 6.56
N TRP A 380 -15.23 16.48 7.15
CA TRP A 380 -16.32 15.55 6.83
C TRP A 380 -17.69 16.08 7.24
N ASP A 381 -17.78 16.87 8.30
CA ASP A 381 -19.02 17.48 8.76
C ASP A 381 -19.53 18.51 7.74
N GLU A 382 -18.66 19.32 7.18
CA GLU A 382 -19.00 20.27 6.10
C GLU A 382 -19.39 19.56 4.80
N ILE A 383 -18.74 18.46 4.44
CA ILE A 383 -19.06 17.68 3.24
C ILE A 383 -20.44 17.03 3.36
N HIS A 384 -20.83 16.58 4.57
CA HIS A 384 -22.12 15.94 4.81
C HIS A 384 -23.20 16.91 5.28
N ALA A 385 -22.89 18.19 5.42
CA ALA A 385 -23.87 19.22 5.78
C ALA A 385 -24.97 19.36 4.73
N GLU A 386 -26.09 19.93 5.14
CA GLU A 386 -27.20 20.30 4.26
C GLU A 386 -26.71 21.20 3.11
N PRO A 387 -27.33 21.15 1.92
CA PRO A 387 -26.82 21.81 0.72
C PRO A 387 -26.44 23.27 0.92
N ALA A 388 -27.27 24.07 1.60
CA ALA A 388 -26.99 25.49 1.83
C ALA A 388 -25.78 25.72 2.74
N ALA A 389 -25.59 24.92 3.80
CA ALA A 389 -24.45 25.01 4.70
C ALA A 389 -23.17 24.56 3.99
N ARG A 390 -23.26 23.51 3.18
CA ARG A 390 -22.14 23.01 2.38
C ARG A 390 -21.69 24.02 1.31
N GLU A 391 -22.60 24.67 0.62
CA GLU A 391 -22.31 25.72 -0.36
C GLU A 391 -21.62 26.91 0.33
N ALA A 392 -22.09 27.29 1.52
CA ALA A 392 -21.44 28.33 2.33
C ALA A 392 -20.02 27.94 2.72
N ALA A 393 -19.77 26.68 3.12
CA ALA A 393 -18.44 26.20 3.43
C ALA A 393 -17.51 26.22 2.20
N ILE A 394 -18.02 25.82 1.02
CA ILE A 394 -17.27 25.89 -0.25
C ILE A 394 -16.96 27.36 -0.61
N ALA A 395 -17.89 28.27 -0.46
CA ALA A 395 -17.69 29.70 -0.71
C ALA A 395 -16.67 30.34 0.26
N ASN A 396 -16.49 29.74 1.44
CA ASN A 396 -15.49 30.16 2.42
C ASN A 396 -14.08 29.62 2.12
N LEU A 397 -13.85 28.92 1.03
CA LEU A 397 -12.51 28.55 0.60
C LEU A 397 -11.83 29.70 -0.15
N THR A 398 -10.49 29.68 -0.16
CA THR A 398 -9.70 30.56 -1.03
C THR A 398 -9.85 30.17 -2.49
N SER A 399 -9.38 30.99 -3.43
CA SER A 399 -9.33 30.65 -4.86
C SER A 399 -8.60 29.33 -5.15
N ASP A 400 -7.62 29.02 -4.31
CA ASP A 400 -6.82 27.79 -4.42
C ASP A 400 -7.43 26.61 -3.66
N GLY A 401 -8.61 26.80 -3.04
CA GLY A 401 -9.37 25.75 -2.37
C GLY A 401 -8.90 25.42 -0.95
N TRP A 402 -8.18 26.31 -0.27
CA TRP A 402 -7.83 26.19 1.15
C TRP A 402 -8.88 26.86 2.03
N ASN A 403 -9.08 26.36 3.27
CA ASN A 403 -9.95 27.03 4.21
C ASN A 403 -9.36 28.40 4.65
N LYS A 404 -10.22 29.39 4.87
CA LYS A 404 -9.82 30.74 5.32
C LYS A 404 -9.72 30.85 6.84
N GLU A 405 -10.19 29.85 7.58
CA GLU A 405 -10.24 29.90 9.04
C GLU A 405 -8.89 29.58 9.70
N GLY A 406 -7.96 29.00 8.93
CA GLY A 406 -6.57 28.87 9.36
C GLY A 406 -6.30 27.70 10.32
N TYR A 407 -7.09 26.64 10.29
CA TYR A 407 -6.82 25.40 11.03
C TYR A 407 -6.73 24.19 10.12
N ILE A 408 -5.99 23.17 10.55
CA ILE A 408 -5.74 21.98 9.74
C ILE A 408 -6.94 21.05 9.79
N GLN A 409 -7.61 20.93 8.64
CA GLN A 409 -8.72 20.00 8.43
C GLN A 409 -8.26 18.72 7.70
N GLN A 410 -9.16 17.74 7.60
CA GLN A 410 -8.89 16.50 6.87
C GLN A 410 -8.61 16.76 5.38
N GLY A 411 -9.29 17.74 4.79
CA GLY A 411 -9.07 18.14 3.40
C GLY A 411 -7.66 18.65 3.13
N ALA A 412 -7.13 19.49 4.05
CA ALA A 412 -5.76 20.00 3.96
C ALA A 412 -4.71 18.89 3.86
N LEU A 413 -4.86 17.82 4.65
CA LEU A 413 -3.93 16.69 4.65
C LEU A 413 -3.92 15.97 3.29
N GLY A 414 -5.09 15.75 2.69
CA GLY A 414 -5.19 15.17 1.34
C GLY A 414 -4.53 16.04 0.28
N ARG A 415 -4.72 17.35 0.36
CA ARG A 415 -4.11 18.33 -0.57
C ARG A 415 -2.59 18.32 -0.48
N VAL A 416 -2.05 18.41 0.74
CA VAL A 416 -0.60 18.35 0.97
C VAL A 416 -0.05 17.00 0.49
N GLY A 417 -0.72 15.89 0.82
CA GLY A 417 -0.33 14.56 0.36
C GLY A 417 -0.22 14.46 -1.16
N LEU A 418 -1.14 15.07 -1.91
CA LEU A 418 -1.05 15.14 -3.37
C LEU A 418 0.13 15.97 -3.85
N LEU A 419 0.32 17.16 -3.28
CA LEU A 419 1.39 18.07 -3.66
C LEU A 419 2.77 17.42 -3.45
N THR A 420 3.02 16.86 -2.27
CA THR A 420 4.29 16.21 -1.93
C THR A 420 4.53 14.94 -2.73
N SER A 421 3.48 14.14 -3.00
CA SER A 421 3.58 12.91 -3.80
C SER A 421 3.88 13.16 -5.27
N LYS A 422 3.45 14.29 -5.84
CA LYS A 422 3.85 14.70 -7.20
C LYS A 422 5.35 15.00 -7.28
N PHE A 423 5.93 15.62 -6.26
CA PHE A 423 7.39 15.79 -6.18
C PHE A 423 8.09 14.45 -5.97
N ARG A 424 7.52 13.58 -5.14
CA ARG A 424 8.06 12.23 -4.91
C ARG A 424 8.13 11.43 -6.23
N GLU A 425 7.10 11.54 -7.09
CA GLU A 425 7.12 10.90 -8.42
C GLU A 425 8.28 11.43 -9.26
N LYS A 426 8.47 12.76 -9.36
CA LYS A 426 9.60 13.38 -10.08
C LYS A 426 10.96 12.95 -9.50
N ALA A 427 11.09 12.87 -8.17
CA ALA A 427 12.31 12.42 -7.52
C ALA A 427 12.60 10.94 -7.81
N LEU A 428 11.57 10.08 -7.83
CA LEU A 428 11.70 8.66 -8.20
C LEU A 428 12.07 8.49 -9.68
N GLU A 429 11.51 9.29 -10.59
CA GLU A 429 11.91 9.28 -12.01
C GLU A 429 13.40 9.57 -12.18
N LEU A 430 13.93 10.57 -11.45
CA LEU A 430 15.36 10.88 -11.47
C LEU A 430 16.21 9.79 -10.82
N SER A 431 15.69 9.16 -9.76
CA SER A 431 16.43 8.16 -8.98
C SER A 431 16.53 6.83 -9.70
N LEU A 432 15.42 6.35 -10.25
CA LEU A 432 15.27 5.03 -10.86
C LEU A 432 15.50 5.06 -12.37
N GLY A 433 15.42 6.24 -12.99
CA GLY A 433 15.68 6.44 -14.40
C GLY A 433 17.17 6.37 -14.77
N ARG A 434 17.44 6.32 -16.07
CA ARG A 434 18.82 6.37 -16.57
C ARG A 434 19.47 7.71 -16.20
N PRO A 435 20.75 7.72 -15.79
CA PRO A 435 21.47 8.96 -15.56
C PRO A 435 21.50 9.83 -16.85
N THR A 436 21.29 11.13 -16.66
CA THR A 436 21.37 12.14 -17.73
C THR A 436 22.44 13.17 -17.35
N GLU A 437 23.06 13.81 -18.34
CA GLU A 437 24.13 14.79 -18.09
C GLU A 437 23.60 16.03 -17.36
N ASP A 438 22.32 16.36 -17.55
CA ASP A 438 21.62 17.49 -16.94
C ASP A 438 21.04 17.19 -15.52
N LEU A 439 21.45 16.05 -14.90
CA LEU A 439 20.95 15.66 -13.59
C LEU A 439 21.17 16.72 -12.50
N PRO A 440 22.34 17.38 -12.38
CA PRO A 440 22.54 18.42 -11.37
C PRO A 440 21.55 19.59 -11.52
N GLU A 441 21.38 20.10 -12.75
CA GLU A 441 20.51 21.22 -13.06
C GLU A 441 19.03 20.87 -12.76
N ARG A 442 18.61 19.64 -13.10
CA ARG A 442 17.24 19.15 -12.82
C ARG A 442 16.98 19.00 -11.33
N VAL A 443 17.94 18.47 -10.58
CA VAL A 443 17.82 18.36 -9.13
C VAL A 443 17.69 19.73 -8.50
N GLU A 444 18.54 20.70 -8.87
CA GLU A 444 18.52 22.06 -8.37
C GLU A 444 17.22 22.79 -8.72
N ALA A 445 16.70 22.59 -9.93
CA ALA A 445 15.44 23.19 -10.36
C ALA A 445 14.26 22.60 -9.54
N LEU A 446 14.22 21.31 -9.33
CA LEU A 446 13.16 20.64 -8.55
C LEU A 446 13.25 21.00 -7.06
N SER A 447 14.45 21.10 -6.48
CA SER A 447 14.65 21.52 -5.09
C SER A 447 14.12 22.95 -4.87
N ARG A 448 14.41 23.87 -5.82
CA ARG A 448 13.86 25.24 -5.78
C ARG A 448 12.33 25.28 -5.91
N GLU A 449 11.78 24.51 -6.85
CA GLU A 449 10.32 24.37 -7.03
C GLU A 449 9.65 23.84 -5.75
N LEU A 450 10.24 22.83 -5.12
CA LEU A 450 9.77 22.22 -3.88
C LEU A 450 9.79 23.24 -2.73
N TYR A 451 10.87 24.00 -2.57
CA TYR A 451 10.99 25.05 -1.57
C TYR A 451 9.94 26.15 -1.77
N GLN A 452 9.78 26.65 -3.01
CA GLN A 452 8.77 27.64 -3.36
C GLN A 452 7.35 27.14 -3.06
N GLN A 453 7.06 25.85 -3.35
CA GLN A 453 5.77 25.29 -3.04
C GLN A 453 5.51 25.25 -1.53
N TYR A 454 6.50 24.91 -0.71
CA TYR A 454 6.37 24.92 0.74
C TYR A 454 6.11 26.36 1.27
N GLU A 455 6.84 27.35 0.78
CA GLU A 455 6.65 28.76 1.17
C GLU A 455 5.29 29.33 0.72
N ASN A 456 4.72 28.78 -0.35
CA ASN A 456 3.39 29.17 -0.85
C ASN A 456 2.24 28.45 -0.11
N LEU A 457 2.51 27.50 0.78
CA LEU A 457 1.47 26.93 1.62
C LEU A 457 0.90 28.00 2.56
N PRO A 458 -0.40 27.90 2.90
CA PRO A 458 -0.99 28.74 3.97
C PRO A 458 -0.17 28.68 5.26
N ASP A 459 -0.10 29.78 5.99
CA ASP A 459 0.71 29.90 7.21
C ASP A 459 0.36 28.85 8.27
N PHE A 460 -0.91 28.46 8.35
CA PHE A 460 -1.37 27.45 9.31
C PHE A 460 -0.86 26.03 9.00
N LEU A 461 -0.31 25.79 7.81
CA LEU A 461 0.29 24.50 7.41
C LEU A 461 1.83 24.51 7.54
N ARG A 462 2.44 25.69 7.67
CA ARG A 462 3.90 25.81 7.76
C ARG A 462 4.39 25.74 9.19
N TRP A 463 5.37 24.88 9.43
CA TRP A 463 6.01 24.76 10.73
C TRP A 463 7.05 25.86 10.93
N ASN A 464 6.96 26.57 12.04
CA ASN A 464 7.93 27.58 12.45
C ASN A 464 8.67 27.11 13.71
N SER A 465 9.92 26.72 13.56
CA SER A 465 10.77 26.24 14.67
C SER A 465 11.17 27.33 15.66
N ILE A 466 11.08 28.60 15.29
CA ILE A 466 11.69 29.72 16.06
C ILE A 466 10.72 30.40 17.04
N GLY A 467 9.39 30.22 16.89
CA GLY A 467 8.41 31.12 17.48
C GLY A 467 7.50 30.58 18.56
N ARG A 468 7.48 29.30 18.90
CA ARG A 468 6.47 28.75 19.83
C ARG A 468 7.08 27.98 20.98
N TYR A 469 7.67 28.71 21.93
CA TYR A 469 7.89 28.16 23.26
C TYR A 469 6.54 27.96 23.95
N MET A 470 6.19 26.68 24.15
CA MET A 470 5.33 26.08 25.16
C MET A 470 4.34 27.02 25.87
N THR A 471 3.26 27.40 25.23
CA THR A 471 2.04 27.73 25.95
C THR A 471 1.10 26.52 25.89
N LYS A 472 0.45 26.18 27.02
CA LYS A 472 -0.53 25.05 27.06
C LYS A 472 -1.66 25.19 26.04
N ASP A 473 -1.87 26.38 25.51
CA ASP A 473 -2.90 26.73 24.54
C ASP A 473 -2.36 26.84 23.10
N ALA A 474 -1.08 26.44 22.84
CA ALA A 474 -0.54 26.43 21.49
C ALA A 474 -1.27 25.37 20.65
N PRO A 475 -1.68 25.68 19.39
CA PRO A 475 -2.24 24.68 18.50
C PRO A 475 -1.24 23.53 18.31
N ASP A 476 -1.78 22.33 18.12
CA ASP A 476 -0.99 21.12 17.88
C ASP A 476 -0.16 21.28 16.59
N ASP A 477 1.15 21.49 16.75
CA ASP A 477 2.09 21.72 15.66
C ASP A 477 2.63 20.41 15.03
N ARG A 478 2.22 19.24 15.53
CA ARG A 478 2.69 17.92 15.00
C ARG A 478 2.35 17.75 13.54
N LEU A 479 1.14 18.10 13.11
CA LEU A 479 0.75 18.01 11.70
C LEU A 479 1.58 18.96 10.82
N GLN A 480 1.94 20.15 11.32
CA GLN A 480 2.85 21.05 10.63
C GLN A 480 4.25 20.46 10.51
N ILE A 481 4.73 19.78 11.57
CA ILE A 481 6.02 19.08 11.56
C ILE A 481 5.98 17.92 10.57
N ASP A 482 4.91 17.11 10.55
CA ASP A 482 4.73 16.03 9.58
C ASP A 482 4.74 16.56 8.14
N ILE A 483 4.03 17.64 7.87
CA ILE A 483 4.06 18.33 6.57
C ILE A 483 5.49 18.76 6.21
N ARG A 484 6.21 19.39 7.15
CA ARG A 484 7.61 19.80 6.92
C ARG A 484 8.51 18.60 6.60
N LEU A 485 8.36 17.49 7.32
CA LEU A 485 9.12 16.27 7.10
C LEU A 485 8.90 15.70 5.70
N GLU A 486 7.67 15.72 5.17
CA GLU A 486 7.39 15.28 3.79
C GLU A 486 8.13 16.12 2.74
N TYR A 487 8.19 17.43 2.91
CA TYR A 487 8.95 18.34 2.03
C TYR A 487 10.45 18.10 2.15
N LEU A 488 10.97 18.04 3.37
CA LEU A 488 12.40 17.78 3.61
C LEU A 488 12.84 16.42 3.06
N TYR A 489 11.99 15.40 3.19
CA TYR A 489 12.33 14.06 2.69
C TYR A 489 12.36 14.01 1.15
N ASN A 490 11.52 14.76 0.48
CA ASN A 490 11.62 14.92 -0.99
C ASN A 490 12.93 15.60 -1.41
N ASP A 491 13.35 16.66 -0.72
CA ASP A 491 14.63 17.34 -0.97
C ASP A 491 15.81 16.41 -0.66
N PHE A 492 15.73 15.65 0.43
CA PHE A 492 16.71 14.62 0.77
C PHE A 492 16.89 13.59 -0.35
N LEU A 493 15.79 13.06 -0.90
CA LEU A 493 15.85 12.07 -1.98
C LEU A 493 16.50 12.64 -3.25
N LEU A 494 16.21 13.88 -3.62
CA LEU A 494 16.82 14.57 -4.75
C LEU A 494 18.34 14.66 -4.57
N HIS A 495 18.79 15.17 -3.43
CA HIS A 495 20.20 15.39 -3.17
C HIS A 495 20.96 14.09 -2.88
N ARG A 496 20.34 13.09 -2.24
CA ARG A 496 20.90 11.75 -2.09
C ARG A 496 21.15 11.10 -3.45
N ASN A 497 20.20 11.20 -4.37
CA ASN A 497 20.33 10.70 -5.74
C ASN A 497 21.48 11.39 -6.48
N LEU A 498 21.54 12.72 -6.42
CA LEU A 498 22.62 13.51 -7.01
C LEU A 498 23.99 13.05 -6.46
N PHE A 499 24.13 13.02 -5.13
CA PHE A 499 25.37 12.60 -4.47
C PHE A 499 25.76 11.16 -4.85
N LYS A 500 24.81 10.22 -4.86
CA LYS A 500 25.08 8.82 -5.21
C LYS A 500 25.59 8.68 -6.64
N LYS A 501 25.02 9.40 -7.60
CA LYS A 501 25.35 9.29 -9.03
C LYS A 501 26.57 10.13 -9.44
N THR A 502 26.84 11.26 -8.79
CA THR A 502 27.84 12.24 -9.22
C THR A 502 28.92 12.53 -8.19
N LYS A 503 28.68 12.20 -6.90
CA LYS A 503 29.49 12.62 -5.73
C LYS A 503 29.54 14.13 -5.52
N LEU A 504 28.66 14.89 -6.16
CA LEU A 504 28.53 16.35 -6.01
C LEU A 504 27.61 16.72 -4.83
N ALA A 505 27.78 17.94 -4.30
CA ALA A 505 26.95 18.58 -3.30
C ALA A 505 26.76 17.80 -1.98
N PRO A 506 27.82 17.29 -1.31
CA PRO A 506 27.68 16.59 -0.04
C PRO A 506 27.13 17.49 1.08
N ASP A 507 27.42 18.79 1.07
CA ASP A 507 26.97 19.73 2.10
C ASP A 507 25.45 19.87 2.15
N ARG A 508 24.78 19.83 0.99
CA ARG A 508 23.33 19.98 0.92
C ARG A 508 22.60 18.77 1.52
N ILE A 509 23.04 17.54 1.22
CA ILE A 509 22.41 16.34 1.80
C ILE A 509 22.63 16.28 3.32
N ILE A 510 23.78 16.73 3.82
CA ILE A 510 24.06 16.83 5.25
C ILE A 510 23.13 17.86 5.91
N SER A 511 23.00 19.05 5.33
CA SER A 511 22.12 20.11 5.83
C SER A 511 20.66 19.64 5.92
N VAL A 512 20.13 19.04 4.85
CA VAL A 512 18.75 18.52 4.84
C VAL A 512 18.57 17.39 5.85
N SER A 513 19.58 16.50 6.00
CA SER A 513 19.54 15.42 7.00
C SER A 513 19.49 15.99 8.43
N LEU A 514 20.20 17.07 8.73
CA LEU A 514 20.16 17.76 10.02
C LEU A 514 18.79 18.40 10.26
N GLU A 515 18.19 19.01 9.24
CA GLU A 515 16.85 19.59 9.34
C GLU A 515 15.81 18.49 9.61
N ILE A 516 15.88 17.34 8.91
CA ILE A 516 15.02 16.17 9.14
C ILE A 516 15.17 15.71 10.60
N MET A 517 16.41 15.53 11.09
CA MET A 517 16.66 15.08 12.46
C MET A 517 16.05 16.07 13.47
N SER A 518 16.23 17.38 13.26
CA SER A 518 15.68 18.40 14.15
C SER A 518 14.15 18.40 14.19
N ALA A 519 13.51 18.31 13.03
CA ALA A 519 12.05 18.24 12.91
C ALA A 519 11.51 16.95 13.56
N LEU A 520 12.16 15.82 13.30
CA LEU A 520 11.74 14.51 13.82
C LEU A 520 11.87 14.43 15.35
N LEU A 521 12.98 14.91 15.93
CA LEU A 521 13.14 14.97 17.37
C LEU A 521 12.09 15.89 18.03
N SER A 522 11.73 17.00 17.37
CA SER A 522 10.63 17.86 17.81
C SER A 522 9.28 17.13 17.77
N LEU A 523 9.00 16.35 16.71
CA LEU A 523 7.78 15.56 16.58
C LEU A 523 7.67 14.54 17.71
N VAL A 524 8.76 13.81 18.01
CA VAL A 524 8.80 12.83 19.12
C VAL A 524 8.52 13.51 20.46
N ALA A 525 9.19 14.63 20.74
CA ALA A 525 8.99 15.37 21.99
C ALA A 525 7.53 15.80 22.16
N ARG A 526 6.91 16.35 21.12
CA ARG A 526 5.47 16.73 21.15
C ARG A 526 4.54 15.56 21.35
N THR A 527 4.84 14.41 20.74
CA THR A 527 4.03 13.19 20.89
C THR A 527 4.09 12.64 22.33
N LEU A 528 5.25 12.70 22.96
CA LEU A 528 5.42 12.29 24.36
C LEU A 528 4.67 13.21 25.32
N GLU A 529 4.66 14.52 25.07
CA GLU A 529 3.93 15.50 25.88
C GLU A 529 2.41 15.30 25.82
N THR A 530 1.89 14.95 24.66
CA THR A 530 0.44 14.89 24.40
C THR A 530 -0.17 13.50 24.64
N GLN A 531 0.64 12.50 24.97
CA GLN A 531 0.23 11.10 25.16
C GLN A 531 -0.60 10.51 24.00
N MET A 532 -0.38 11.01 22.78
CA MET A 532 -1.10 10.53 21.59
C MET A 532 -0.41 9.33 20.95
N SER A 533 -1.09 8.74 19.96
CA SER A 533 -0.62 7.54 19.27
C SER A 533 0.81 7.65 18.77
N LYS A 534 1.66 6.74 19.20
CA LYS A 534 3.08 6.65 18.82
C LYS A 534 3.29 6.08 17.42
N TYR A 535 2.24 5.59 16.76
CA TYR A 535 2.36 4.88 15.48
C TYR A 535 2.96 5.75 14.35
N MET A 536 2.45 6.98 14.16
CA MET A 536 2.98 7.87 13.11
C MET A 536 4.44 8.24 13.35
N VAL A 537 4.81 8.38 14.63
CA VAL A 537 6.20 8.64 15.02
C VAL A 537 7.10 7.44 14.70
N SER A 538 6.67 6.23 15.04
CA SER A 538 7.37 4.98 14.72
C SER A 538 7.64 4.87 13.21
N TRP A 539 6.62 5.16 12.39
CA TRP A 539 6.75 5.19 10.95
C TRP A 539 7.77 6.24 10.47
N ASN A 540 7.67 7.49 10.95
CA ASN A 540 8.60 8.57 10.59
C ASN A 540 10.04 8.29 11.02
N LEU A 541 10.25 7.66 12.20
CA LEU A 541 11.57 7.23 12.65
C LEU A 541 12.22 6.26 11.65
N CYS A 542 11.45 5.27 11.15
CA CYS A 542 11.98 4.26 10.24
C CYS A 542 12.12 4.79 8.80
N ASN A 543 11.09 5.46 8.26
CA ASN A 543 11.04 5.80 6.84
C ASN A 543 11.79 7.09 6.48
N THR A 544 11.78 8.08 7.39
CA THR A 544 12.40 9.39 7.15
C THR A 544 13.68 9.57 7.97
N GLY A 545 13.65 9.15 9.23
CA GLY A 545 14.75 9.34 10.18
C GLY A 545 15.96 8.46 9.91
N LEU A 546 15.76 7.15 9.70
CA LEU A 546 16.89 6.23 9.48
C LEU A 546 17.74 6.59 8.26
N PRO A 547 17.17 6.92 7.07
CA PRO A 547 17.98 7.36 5.94
C PRO A 547 18.82 8.62 6.23
N ALA A 548 18.23 9.60 6.92
CA ALA A 548 18.93 10.83 7.29
C ALA A 548 20.04 10.55 8.34
N ALA A 549 19.73 9.76 9.38
CA ALA A 549 20.69 9.35 10.39
C ALA A 549 21.86 8.54 9.77
N GLY A 550 21.56 7.73 8.77
CA GLY A 550 22.56 6.98 8.00
C GLY A 550 23.57 7.88 7.31
N VAL A 551 23.10 8.91 6.60
CA VAL A 551 23.98 9.90 5.94
C VAL A 551 24.86 10.61 6.97
N LEU A 552 24.28 11.07 8.09
CA LEU A 552 25.03 11.75 9.15
C LEU A 552 26.05 10.84 9.83
N SER A 553 25.68 9.58 10.08
CA SER A 553 26.59 8.58 10.67
C SER A 553 27.75 8.23 9.75
N ALA A 554 27.49 8.04 8.45
CA ALA A 554 28.52 7.77 7.46
C ALA A 554 29.51 8.93 7.34
N GLU A 555 29.04 10.17 7.28
CA GLU A 555 29.89 11.34 7.20
C GLU A 555 30.70 11.56 8.49
N LEU A 556 30.06 11.37 9.65
CA LEU A 556 30.76 11.44 10.94
C LEU A 556 31.93 10.44 11.03
N LEU A 557 31.68 9.20 10.59
CA LEU A 557 32.68 8.14 10.55
C LEU A 557 33.79 8.44 9.54
N ARG A 558 33.45 8.96 8.35
CA ARG A 558 34.38 9.36 7.30
C ARG A 558 35.34 10.44 7.81
N GLN A 559 34.84 11.50 8.42
CA GLN A 559 35.65 12.58 8.97
C GLN A 559 36.54 12.09 10.11
N PHE A 560 36.02 11.19 10.94
CA PHE A 560 36.82 10.57 12.02
C PHE A 560 38.01 9.76 11.47
N ARG A 561 37.80 8.92 10.46
CA ARG A 561 38.84 8.09 9.83
C ARG A 561 39.90 8.93 9.12
N LEU A 562 39.45 9.98 8.40
CA LEU A 562 40.37 10.87 7.66
C LEU A 562 41.11 11.87 8.56
N ARG A 563 40.75 11.95 9.85
CA ARG A 563 41.27 12.98 10.79
C ARG A 563 41.10 14.42 10.28
N THR A 564 40.16 14.63 9.35
CA THR A 564 39.85 15.92 8.73
C THR A 564 38.66 16.54 9.43
N PHE A 565 38.88 17.31 10.49
CA PHE A 565 37.81 18.07 11.13
C PHE A 565 37.86 19.50 10.62
N GLN A 566 36.84 19.87 9.80
CA GLN A 566 36.59 21.28 9.47
C GLN A 566 35.46 21.80 10.37
N PRO A 567 35.77 22.50 11.47
CA PRO A 567 34.77 22.89 12.47
C PRO A 567 33.71 23.86 11.95
N SER A 568 33.98 24.58 10.87
CA SER A 568 33.12 25.65 10.34
C SER A 568 31.97 25.16 9.47
N THR A 569 32.03 23.96 8.91
CA THR A 569 31.05 23.46 7.94
C THR A 569 30.27 22.23 8.42
N PHE A 570 30.77 21.50 9.43
CA PHE A 570 30.18 20.27 9.94
C PHE A 570 30.00 20.33 11.46
N PRO A 571 28.77 20.52 11.98
CA PRO A 571 28.50 20.68 13.41
C PRO A 571 28.55 19.33 14.14
N ARG A 572 29.75 18.77 14.31
CA ARG A 572 30.01 17.43 14.87
C ARG A 572 29.28 17.19 16.20
N SER A 573 29.36 18.13 17.13
CA SER A 573 28.74 17.99 18.45
C SER A 573 27.22 17.88 18.37
N ASP A 574 26.60 18.69 17.53
CA ASP A 574 25.14 18.67 17.29
C ASP A 574 24.71 17.34 16.64
N ILE A 575 25.48 16.84 15.66
CA ILE A 575 25.22 15.55 15.01
C ILE A 575 25.30 14.40 16.02
N ILE A 576 26.37 14.33 16.83
CA ILE A 576 26.52 13.30 17.86
C ILE A 576 25.34 13.33 18.83
N GLN A 577 24.96 14.52 19.30
CA GLN A 577 23.83 14.69 20.20
C GLN A 577 22.52 14.21 19.57
N LYS A 578 22.22 14.64 18.35
CA LYS A 578 21.00 14.26 17.63
C LYS A 578 20.96 12.74 17.36
N LEU A 579 22.05 12.15 16.91
CA LEU A 579 22.14 10.70 16.65
C LEU A 579 21.98 9.89 17.94
N SER A 580 22.54 10.35 19.07
CA SER A 580 22.39 9.67 20.36
C SER A 580 20.95 9.67 20.84
N VAL A 581 20.26 10.80 20.75
CA VAL A 581 18.83 10.92 21.11
C VAL A 581 17.96 10.11 20.15
N PHE A 582 18.24 10.16 18.85
CA PHE A 582 17.52 9.40 17.84
C PHE A 582 17.66 7.88 18.06
N ALA A 583 18.87 7.38 18.35
CA ALA A 583 19.10 5.98 18.66
C ALA A 583 18.25 5.53 19.87
N SER A 584 18.18 6.35 20.93
CA SER A 584 17.32 6.06 22.08
C SER A 584 15.83 6.01 21.71
N TYR A 585 15.38 6.86 20.80
CA TYR A 585 13.98 6.83 20.36
C TYR A 585 13.67 5.63 19.44
N LEU A 586 14.60 5.15 18.63
CA LEU A 586 14.41 3.90 17.88
C LEU A 586 14.17 2.71 18.84
N GLU A 587 14.88 2.68 19.96
CA GLU A 587 14.72 1.62 20.97
C GLU A 587 13.39 1.72 21.75
N THR A 588 12.97 2.94 22.08
CA THR A 588 11.85 3.15 23.02
C THR A 588 10.49 3.38 22.35
N MET A 589 10.47 3.87 21.11
CA MET A 589 9.25 4.25 20.41
C MET A 589 8.77 3.20 19.41
N VAL A 590 9.69 2.37 18.86
CA VAL A 590 9.35 1.31 17.92
C VAL A 590 9.18 0.00 18.71
N GLN A 591 7.98 -0.56 18.68
CA GLN A 591 7.63 -1.74 19.46
C GLN A 591 7.83 -3.04 18.68
N GLN A 592 7.93 -4.19 19.36
CA GLN A 592 8.16 -5.50 18.74
C GLN A 592 7.05 -5.91 17.75
N ASP A 593 5.82 -5.42 17.98
CA ASP A 593 4.68 -5.66 17.09
C ASP A 593 4.57 -4.68 15.91
N ASP A 594 5.50 -3.71 15.80
CA ASP A 594 5.62 -2.87 14.62
C ASP A 594 6.28 -3.64 13.47
N GLY A 595 5.69 -3.57 12.29
CA GLY A 595 6.24 -4.24 11.10
C GLY A 595 7.67 -3.84 10.75
N ASN A 596 8.09 -2.62 11.12
CA ASN A 596 9.45 -2.10 10.87
C ASN A 596 10.39 -2.24 12.09
N TYR A 597 10.01 -3.05 13.12
CA TYR A 597 10.82 -3.19 14.35
C TYR A 597 12.26 -3.62 14.10
N GLN A 598 12.47 -4.61 13.23
CA GLN A 598 13.83 -5.14 12.99
C GLN A 598 14.70 -4.12 12.28
N ILE A 599 14.13 -3.37 11.29
CA ILE A 599 14.85 -2.27 10.62
C ILE A 599 15.27 -1.22 11.66
N ALA A 600 14.39 -0.87 12.58
CA ALA A 600 14.70 0.05 13.67
C ALA A 600 15.85 -0.48 14.56
N GLN A 601 15.82 -1.77 14.91
CA GLN A 601 16.85 -2.40 15.73
C GLN A 601 18.22 -2.48 15.01
N GLN A 602 18.22 -2.76 13.72
CA GLN A 602 19.45 -2.72 12.90
C GLN A 602 20.01 -1.31 12.83
N GLY A 603 19.15 -0.32 12.54
CA GLY A 603 19.53 1.10 12.53
C GLY A 603 20.09 1.57 13.88
N HIS A 604 19.42 1.21 14.98
CA HIS A 604 19.89 1.50 16.34
C HIS A 604 21.31 0.94 16.59
N ARG A 605 21.52 -0.35 16.30
CA ARG A 605 22.85 -0.99 16.48
C ARG A 605 23.93 -0.31 15.66
N ALA A 606 23.66 0.03 14.40
CA ALA A 606 24.63 0.66 13.53
C ALA A 606 24.99 2.08 13.98
N ILE A 607 24.01 2.90 14.35
CA ILE A 607 24.23 4.25 14.85
C ILE A 607 25.07 4.19 16.15
N ARG A 608 24.71 3.31 17.09
CA ARG A 608 25.51 3.13 18.32
C ARG A 608 26.93 2.72 18.03
N HIS A 609 27.15 1.79 17.13
CA HIS A 609 28.48 1.38 16.74
C HIS A 609 29.32 2.54 16.21
N VAL A 610 28.77 3.40 15.35
CA VAL A 610 29.48 4.61 14.86
C VAL A 610 29.80 5.57 16.02
N LEU A 611 28.82 5.81 16.89
CA LEU A 611 29.02 6.68 18.06
C LEU A 611 30.09 6.14 18.99
N ASP A 612 30.09 4.83 19.28
CA ASP A 612 31.11 4.18 20.11
C ASP A 612 32.52 4.31 19.50
N GLN A 613 32.68 4.11 18.19
CA GLN A 613 33.96 4.32 17.50
C GLN A 613 34.47 5.77 17.61
N VAL A 614 33.56 6.74 17.40
CA VAL A 614 33.91 8.16 17.39
C VAL A 614 34.19 8.72 18.77
N LEU A 615 33.53 8.19 19.82
CA LEU A 615 33.68 8.66 21.22
C LEU A 615 34.75 7.92 22.02
N SER A 616 34.97 6.62 21.75
CA SER A 616 35.92 5.79 22.51
C SER A 616 37.36 5.83 21.99
N ALA A 617 37.59 6.53 20.87
CA ALA A 617 38.97 6.68 20.39
C ALA A 617 39.82 7.42 21.42
N PRO A 618 41.00 6.91 21.76
CA PRO A 618 41.90 7.59 22.70
C PRO A 618 42.19 9.00 22.18
N THR A 619 41.86 10.02 22.97
CA THR A 619 42.25 11.40 22.71
C THR A 619 43.77 11.43 22.61
N CYS A 620 44.33 11.48 21.40
CA CYS A 620 45.73 11.79 21.23
C CYS A 620 45.97 13.10 21.98
N LYS A 621 46.79 13.04 23.01
CA LYS A 621 47.24 14.22 23.76
C LYS A 621 47.62 15.28 22.75
N TRP A 622 46.98 16.44 22.83
CA TRP A 622 47.42 17.63 22.14
C TRP A 622 48.87 17.85 22.52
N ALA A 623 49.80 17.61 21.58
CA ALA A 623 51.19 17.97 21.78
C ALA A 623 51.19 19.48 21.89
N ASP A 624 51.62 19.97 23.05
CA ASP A 624 51.83 21.39 23.30
C ASP A 624 52.66 22.00 22.16
N SER A 625 52.14 23.07 21.60
CA SER A 625 52.74 23.84 20.51
C SER A 625 53.93 24.67 21.00
N SER A 626 54.88 24.06 21.68
CA SER A 626 56.10 24.73 22.18
C SER A 626 57.41 24.09 21.74
N ALA A 627 57.43 23.34 20.62
CA ALA A 627 58.67 22.83 20.03
C ALA A 627 58.66 22.95 18.50
N LEU A 628 58.60 24.19 18.00
CA LEU A 628 58.99 24.51 16.63
C LEU A 628 60.45 24.91 16.67
N ASN A 629 61.36 23.98 16.31
CA ASN A 629 62.61 24.20 15.60
C ASN A 629 63.47 22.94 15.65
N SER A 630 63.30 22.07 14.67
CA SER A 630 64.41 21.29 14.08
C SER A 630 63.90 20.56 12.83
N THR A 631 64.37 21.03 11.70
CA THR A 631 64.32 20.36 10.40
C THR A 631 64.99 19.00 10.47
N THR A 632 64.21 17.95 10.28
CA THR A 632 64.69 16.63 9.89
C THR A 632 63.70 15.99 8.96
N GLU A 633 64.14 15.80 7.72
CA GLU A 633 63.42 15.05 6.70
C GLU A 633 63.19 13.63 7.22
N LEU A 634 61.94 13.21 7.37
CA LEU A 634 61.53 11.83 7.61
C LEU A 634 60.89 11.26 6.36
N ASN A 635 61.64 10.36 5.73
CA ASN A 635 61.18 9.41 4.76
C ASN A 635 59.99 8.62 5.34
N LEU A 636 58.83 8.76 4.78
CA LEU A 636 57.65 7.92 5.10
C LEU A 636 57.76 6.60 4.35
N ASP A 637 58.11 5.56 5.11
CA ASP A 637 58.05 4.18 4.66
C ASP A 637 56.58 3.71 4.68
N GLU A 638 56.05 3.36 3.50
CA GLU A 638 54.67 2.97 3.27
C GLU A 638 54.26 1.60 3.89
N SER A 639 55.13 0.95 4.64
CA SER A 639 54.95 -0.43 5.13
C SER A 639 54.39 -0.58 6.56
N ALA A 640 54.01 0.52 7.25
CA ALA A 640 53.57 0.48 8.66
C ALA A 640 52.06 0.62 8.89
N LEU A 641 51.22 0.31 7.89
CA LEU A 641 49.74 0.41 7.99
C LEU A 641 49.05 -0.96 8.08
N VAL A 642 49.69 -1.95 8.72
CA VAL A 642 48.98 -3.21 9.03
C VAL A 642 49.14 -3.51 10.51
N HIS A 643 48.27 -3.00 11.34
CA HIS A 643 47.93 -3.64 12.61
C HIS A 643 46.43 -3.94 12.64
N SER A 644 46.11 -5.22 12.32
CA SER A 644 44.82 -5.82 12.18
C SER A 644 44.23 -6.40 13.47
N ASP A 645 44.69 -6.02 14.67
CA ASP A 645 44.39 -6.75 15.90
C ASP A 645 43.28 -6.16 16.78
N LEU A 646 42.39 -5.29 16.21
CA LEU A 646 41.22 -4.76 16.93
C LEU A 646 39.88 -5.23 16.37
N LEU A 647 39.88 -6.23 15.48
CA LEU A 647 38.65 -6.71 14.80
C LEU A 647 38.23 -8.14 15.17
N ASP A 648 38.96 -8.82 16.07
CA ASP A 648 38.60 -10.16 16.53
C ASP A 648 37.48 -10.09 17.58
N GLY A 649 36.25 -10.23 17.14
CA GLY A 649 35.09 -10.40 18.05
C GLY A 649 33.74 -9.97 17.53
N ILE A 650 33.60 -9.54 16.28
CA ILE A 650 32.29 -9.18 15.72
C ILE A 650 32.22 -9.73 14.30
N ASP A 651 31.18 -10.53 14.08
CA ASP A 651 30.87 -11.16 12.80
C ASP A 651 30.85 -10.15 11.64
N LEU A 652 31.76 -10.29 10.70
CA LEU A 652 32.05 -9.33 9.63
C LEU A 652 30.94 -9.28 8.59
N ASP A 653 30.11 -10.33 8.47
CA ASP A 653 29.06 -10.42 7.48
C ASP A 653 27.87 -9.50 7.78
N ASP A 654 27.56 -9.28 9.06
CA ASP A 654 26.41 -8.43 9.47
C ASP A 654 26.72 -6.92 9.38
N ARG A 655 28.01 -6.53 9.35
CA ARG A 655 28.46 -5.13 9.32
C ARG A 655 28.63 -4.57 7.92
N GLY A 656 29.15 -5.38 7.00
CA GLY A 656 29.31 -4.99 5.60
C GLY A 656 27.98 -4.62 4.98
N SER A 657 26.97 -5.44 5.16
CA SER A 657 25.64 -5.30 4.57
C SER A 657 24.89 -4.03 5.00
N PHE A 658 24.97 -3.63 6.29
CA PHE A 658 24.27 -2.40 6.73
C PHE A 658 25.00 -1.13 6.31
N LEU A 659 26.33 -1.10 6.40
CA LEU A 659 27.13 0.03 5.92
C LEU A 659 27.06 0.15 4.39
N GLU A 660 27.04 -0.96 3.67
CA GLU A 660 26.78 -1.00 2.23
C GLU A 660 25.36 -0.55 1.88
N TRP A 661 24.34 -0.88 2.69
CA TRP A 661 22.98 -0.36 2.56
C TRP A 661 22.94 1.16 2.81
N LEU A 662 23.64 1.66 3.83
CA LEU A 662 23.77 3.10 4.10
C LEU A 662 24.54 3.83 3.01
N ASP A 663 25.61 3.23 2.50
CA ASP A 663 26.44 3.78 1.42
C ASP A 663 25.77 3.63 0.05
N GLY A 664 24.71 2.82 -0.01
CA GLY A 664 24.00 2.52 -1.26
C GLY A 664 24.89 1.83 -2.28
N THR A 665 25.93 1.14 -1.83
CA THR A 665 26.82 0.31 -2.65
C THR A 665 26.36 -1.14 -2.72
N ALA A 666 25.33 -1.54 -1.92
CA ALA A 666 24.71 -2.82 -2.09
C ALA A 666 24.06 -2.88 -3.48
N ASP A 667 24.72 -3.55 -4.40
CA ASP A 667 24.11 -3.95 -5.65
C ASP A 667 22.95 -4.89 -5.32
N PHE A 668 21.72 -4.48 -5.66
CA PHE A 668 20.49 -5.27 -5.45
C PHE A 668 20.46 -6.60 -6.26
N HIS A 669 21.61 -7.10 -6.72
CA HIS A 669 21.76 -8.32 -7.50
C HIS A 669 22.33 -9.53 -6.76
N GLU A 670 22.77 -9.40 -5.51
CA GLU A 670 23.14 -10.58 -4.73
C GLU A 670 21.88 -11.16 -4.07
N PRO A 671 21.66 -12.48 -4.21
CA PRO A 671 20.45 -13.10 -3.69
C PRO A 671 20.48 -13.15 -2.16
N TRP A 672 19.45 -12.63 -1.54
CA TRP A 672 19.12 -12.64 -0.10
C TRP A 672 19.17 -14.04 0.56
N HIS A 673 19.65 -15.06 -0.15
CA HIS A 673 19.78 -16.43 0.36
C HIS A 673 20.87 -16.61 1.43
N ALA A 674 21.78 -15.66 1.61
CA ALA A 674 22.80 -15.70 2.65
C ALA A 674 22.23 -15.49 4.07
N TRP A 675 21.05 -14.84 4.19
CA TRP A 675 20.41 -14.52 5.47
C TRP A 675 19.50 -15.63 6.04
N MET A 676 19.18 -16.67 5.25
CA MET A 676 18.30 -17.76 5.68
C MET A 676 19.01 -18.95 6.34
N ASN A 677 20.33 -18.91 6.51
CA ASN A 677 21.10 -20.00 7.09
C ASN A 677 21.58 -19.76 8.51
N LEU A 678 20.99 -18.81 9.24
CA LEU A 678 21.21 -18.68 10.69
C LEU A 678 19.87 -18.95 11.39
N SER A 679 19.55 -20.23 11.58
CA SER A 679 18.60 -20.73 12.55
C SER A 679 19.24 -20.88 13.91
#